data_7c7f3d72f90a1173736c97ba46166c12
#
_entry.id   7c7f3d72f90a1173736c97ba46166c12
#
_cell.length_a   1.000
_cell.length_b   1.000
_cell.length_c   1.000
_cell.angle_alpha   90.00
_cell.angle_beta   90.00
_cell.angle_gamma   90.00
#
_symmetry.space_group_name_H-M   'P 1'
#
loop_
_entity.id
_entity.type
_entity.pdbx_description
1 polymer ?
#
loop_
_entity_poly.entity_id
_entity_poly.type
_entity_poly.pdbx_seq_one_letter_code
_entity_poly.pdbx_strand_id
1 'polypeptide(L)'
;NRSAPERLKEATQKRLRRLSEAVNVFASGLADLKPRILSAKSGELVGFLGALNTGQELPLYPASTYGFLSFNVANTRVTFLEDHFELSEGVVGHRYGKSFTIGEYSEATSCTMFDMLNLPVDMIVTHSFTPINSNLMAGRIKRQKRQMQASQDAALSLMEALDIAADDLEAKRQSFGEHHMVVTIFCDTLDELQTLSAEIVNAAAAEGVKMIGERVAAKAHYLSQHPGNQPKRVRASAITNRNFADFAAFHRTQLGKEAGDVPWGKVITMLPTPEQSAYRFSYHEQGSPDKEPTSGHTLIMGRPGSGKSVLSAFLMTQARRAGARIFVFDYRLGMEMAVRANGGSYAALKAGQATGLNPLWTEVDDRGTAWLSDWLATLLYRADKPLTPVQTNRIQEVVRQNANATDPALRNWKDFASLFVSTDDGGDLHQRLLEWTSDGRYGWIFGQSLEDTFSLEGDVVGFDLTGILDSESEKERMAVLSYLFRRVEREIEDRRPTIIVIDEAWKALDNAYFAERLSNWLVTARKQNTVAVMMTQYASQLERTRTGKTIVEAVPTQILLPNIRAHASDYAMLNLFEKELDVLLNTGSNSRLALIRDDRGSVVVDADLSALGPNLTILGGMEKGEALVGADYRDRPDFWRLT
;
A
#
# COMPACT_ATOMS: atom_id res chain seq x y z
N ASN A 1 -16.41 -44.68 -48.40
CA ASN A 1 -15.31 -43.87 -48.96
C ASN A 1 -15.67 -42.40 -48.86
N ARG A 2 -15.13 -41.73 -47.83
CA ARG A 2 -15.31 -40.27 -47.65
C ARG A 2 -14.43 -39.52 -48.70
N SER A 3 -14.97 -38.42 -49.22
CA SER A 3 -14.22 -37.55 -50.14
C SER A 3 -13.00 -36.90 -49.45
N ALA A 4 -11.99 -36.47 -50.22
CA ALA A 4 -10.78 -35.81 -49.68
C ALA A 4 -11.10 -34.56 -48.84
N PRO A 5 -12.07 -33.70 -49.21
CA PRO A 5 -12.50 -32.56 -48.39
C PRO A 5 -13.11 -32.97 -47.05
N GLU A 6 -13.91 -34.07 -47.01
CA GLU A 6 -14.53 -34.54 -45.75
C GLU A 6 -13.47 -35.06 -44.76
N ARG A 7 -12.45 -35.79 -45.28
CA ARG A 7 -11.33 -36.25 -44.45
C ARG A 7 -10.51 -35.11 -43.90
N LEU A 8 -10.29 -34.08 -44.68
CA LEU A 8 -9.59 -32.86 -44.22
C LEU A 8 -10.39 -32.13 -43.13
N LYS A 9 -11.71 -31.98 -43.32
CA LYS A 9 -12.61 -31.36 -42.34
C LYS A 9 -12.62 -32.14 -41.03
N GLU A 10 -12.73 -33.47 -41.06
CA GLU A 10 -12.68 -34.32 -39.88
C GLU A 10 -11.35 -34.26 -39.15
N ALA A 11 -10.22 -34.28 -39.91
CA ALA A 11 -8.88 -34.15 -39.35
C ALA A 11 -8.67 -32.78 -38.67
N THR A 12 -9.19 -31.72 -39.30
CA THR A 12 -9.14 -30.35 -38.72
C THR A 12 -9.96 -30.24 -37.45
N GLN A 13 -11.19 -30.76 -37.44
CA GLN A 13 -12.04 -30.78 -36.25
C GLN A 13 -11.41 -31.57 -35.09
N LYS A 14 -10.78 -32.72 -35.38
CA LYS A 14 -10.05 -33.51 -34.39
C LYS A 14 -8.87 -32.76 -33.80
N ARG A 15 -8.12 -32.00 -34.60
CA ARG A 15 -7.01 -31.16 -34.14
C ARG A 15 -7.50 -30.00 -33.26
N LEU A 16 -8.58 -29.34 -33.66
CA LEU A 16 -9.20 -28.27 -32.89
C LEU A 16 -9.71 -28.74 -31.52
N ARG A 17 -10.34 -29.91 -31.44
CA ARG A 17 -10.77 -30.51 -30.17
C ARG A 17 -9.58 -30.77 -29.24
N ARG A 18 -8.50 -31.37 -29.75
CA ARG A 18 -7.26 -31.62 -28.98
C ARG A 18 -6.63 -30.34 -28.49
N LEU A 19 -6.61 -29.29 -29.32
CA LEU A 19 -6.12 -27.98 -28.92
C LEU A 19 -6.97 -27.38 -27.81
N SER A 20 -8.30 -27.43 -27.93
CA SER A 20 -9.21 -26.94 -26.91
C SER A 20 -9.05 -27.70 -25.58
N GLU A 21 -8.87 -29.01 -25.62
CA GLU A 21 -8.62 -29.85 -24.44
C GLU A 21 -7.27 -29.44 -23.79
N ALA A 22 -6.22 -29.25 -24.57
CA ALA A 22 -4.91 -28.83 -24.05
C ALA A 22 -4.97 -27.42 -23.42
N VAL A 23 -5.67 -26.48 -24.06
CA VAL A 23 -5.86 -25.11 -23.52
C VAL A 23 -6.64 -25.16 -22.19
N ASN A 24 -7.69 -25.98 -22.10
CA ASN A 24 -8.47 -26.10 -20.87
C ASN A 24 -7.64 -26.72 -19.73
N VAL A 25 -6.83 -27.74 -20.02
CA VAL A 25 -5.93 -28.35 -19.01
C VAL A 25 -4.90 -27.32 -18.53
N PHE A 26 -4.31 -26.58 -19.45
CA PHE A 26 -3.33 -25.54 -19.12
C PHE A 26 -3.98 -24.40 -18.29
N ALA A 27 -5.15 -23.92 -18.71
CA ALA A 27 -5.89 -22.89 -17.99
C ALA A 27 -6.31 -23.36 -16.60
N SER A 28 -6.70 -24.64 -16.44
CA SER A 28 -6.99 -25.23 -15.12
C SER A 28 -5.77 -25.25 -14.21
N GLY A 29 -4.59 -25.56 -14.73
CA GLY A 29 -3.33 -25.53 -13.97
C GLY A 29 -2.93 -24.13 -13.51
N LEU A 30 -3.45 -23.08 -14.16
CA LEU A 30 -3.21 -21.67 -13.85
C LEU A 30 -4.44 -20.96 -13.26
N ALA A 31 -5.39 -21.71 -12.71
CA ALA A 31 -6.68 -21.15 -12.24
C ALA A 31 -6.51 -20.01 -11.23
N ASP A 32 -5.55 -20.12 -10.33
CA ASP A 32 -5.23 -19.10 -9.31
C ASP A 32 -4.75 -17.77 -9.93
N LEU A 33 -4.15 -17.83 -11.13
CA LEU A 33 -3.72 -16.66 -11.88
C LEU A 33 -4.85 -16.06 -12.74
N LYS A 34 -6.07 -16.61 -12.68
CA LYS A 34 -7.25 -16.14 -13.43
C LYS A 34 -6.98 -15.98 -14.93
N PRO A 35 -6.54 -17.02 -15.64
CA PRO A 35 -6.18 -16.93 -17.05
C PRO A 35 -7.38 -16.52 -17.91
N ARG A 36 -7.13 -15.70 -18.93
CA ARG A 36 -8.15 -15.22 -19.87
C ARG A 36 -7.79 -15.63 -21.29
N ILE A 37 -8.76 -16.20 -22.01
CA ILE A 37 -8.63 -16.56 -23.42
C ILE A 37 -8.96 -15.34 -24.26
N LEU A 38 -7.99 -14.88 -25.08
CA LEU A 38 -8.19 -13.74 -25.98
C LEU A 38 -9.07 -14.12 -27.17
N SER A 39 -9.98 -13.24 -27.55
CA SER A 39 -10.92 -13.46 -28.65
C SER A 39 -10.59 -12.58 -29.87
N ALA A 40 -10.65 -13.16 -31.06
CA ALA A 40 -10.56 -12.39 -32.30
C ALA A 40 -11.84 -11.53 -32.53
N LYS A 41 -12.99 -11.95 -31.98
CA LYS A 41 -14.25 -11.19 -32.10
C LYS A 41 -14.26 -9.91 -31.28
N SER A 42 -13.65 -9.92 -30.10
CA SER A 42 -13.49 -8.70 -29.26
C SER A 42 -12.36 -7.79 -29.74
N GLY A 43 -11.50 -8.25 -30.64
CA GLY A 43 -10.32 -7.54 -31.07
C GLY A 43 -9.09 -7.77 -30.19
N GLU A 44 -9.25 -8.41 -29.02
CA GLU A 44 -8.14 -8.63 -28.07
C GLU A 44 -6.98 -9.45 -28.64
N LEU A 45 -7.30 -10.51 -29.42
CA LEU A 45 -6.27 -11.30 -30.06
C LEU A 45 -5.50 -10.51 -31.12
N VAL A 46 -6.20 -9.65 -31.89
CA VAL A 46 -5.58 -8.77 -32.88
C VAL A 46 -4.68 -7.74 -32.20
N GLY A 47 -5.17 -7.12 -31.13
CA GLY A 47 -4.40 -6.17 -30.31
C GLY A 47 -3.13 -6.80 -29.75
N PHE A 48 -3.23 -7.99 -29.15
CA PHE A 48 -2.08 -8.74 -28.63
C PHE A 48 -1.03 -9.07 -29.70
N LEU A 49 -1.46 -9.59 -30.85
CA LEU A 49 -0.53 -9.91 -31.94
C LEU A 49 0.08 -8.64 -32.56
N GLY A 50 -0.65 -7.54 -32.59
CA GLY A 50 -0.14 -6.24 -33.01
C GLY A 50 0.91 -5.69 -32.04
N ALA A 51 0.65 -5.82 -30.72
CA ALA A 51 1.61 -5.43 -29.69
C ALA A 51 2.93 -6.23 -29.78
N LEU A 52 2.87 -7.53 -30.15
CA LEU A 52 4.08 -8.31 -30.40
C LEU A 52 4.95 -7.76 -31.55
N ASN A 53 4.34 -7.07 -32.52
CA ASN A 53 5.08 -6.45 -33.63
C ASN A 53 5.66 -5.08 -33.28
N THR A 54 5.03 -4.33 -32.36
CA THR A 54 5.29 -2.90 -32.20
C THR A 54 5.81 -2.51 -30.84
N GLY A 55 5.67 -3.40 -29.83
CA GLY A 55 5.97 -3.10 -28.44
C GLY A 55 4.93 -2.19 -27.76
N GLN A 56 3.82 -1.85 -28.43
CA GLN A 56 2.77 -0.98 -27.89
C GLN A 56 1.39 -1.64 -27.99
N GLU A 57 0.53 -1.37 -27.02
CA GLU A 57 -0.87 -1.76 -27.10
C GLU A 57 -1.56 -0.99 -28.23
N LEU A 58 -2.14 -1.73 -29.17
CA LEU A 58 -2.89 -1.14 -30.27
C LEU A 58 -4.38 -1.06 -29.92
N PRO A 59 -5.13 -0.12 -30.55
CA PRO A 59 -6.58 -0.06 -30.41
C PRO A 59 -7.24 -1.40 -30.74
N LEU A 60 -8.23 -1.82 -29.94
CA LEU A 60 -8.96 -3.06 -30.14
C LEU A 60 -9.95 -2.90 -31.30
N TYR A 61 -9.84 -3.75 -32.31
CA TYR A 61 -10.83 -3.86 -33.36
C TYR A 61 -11.00 -5.33 -33.78
N PRO A 62 -12.23 -5.80 -34.05
CA PRO A 62 -12.50 -7.17 -34.42
C PRO A 62 -11.76 -7.57 -35.70
N ALA A 63 -11.26 -8.80 -35.71
CA ALA A 63 -10.72 -9.36 -36.95
C ALA A 63 -11.82 -9.50 -38.02
N SER A 64 -11.50 -9.15 -39.27
CA SER A 64 -12.39 -9.34 -40.40
C SER A 64 -12.72 -10.83 -40.58
N THR A 65 -13.99 -11.16 -40.80
CA THR A 65 -14.47 -12.51 -41.03
C THR A 65 -13.99 -13.10 -42.37
N TYR A 66 -13.61 -12.23 -43.31
CA TYR A 66 -13.24 -12.59 -44.71
C TYR A 66 -11.79 -12.34 -45.05
N GLY A 67 -10.94 -11.95 -44.09
CA GLY A 67 -9.54 -11.65 -44.31
C GLY A 67 -8.60 -12.59 -43.58
N PHE A 68 -7.34 -12.60 -44.00
CA PHE A 68 -6.27 -13.22 -43.20
C PHE A 68 -5.96 -12.36 -42.01
N LEU A 69 -5.67 -12.96 -40.87
CA LEU A 69 -5.30 -12.26 -39.63
C LEU A 69 -4.10 -11.31 -39.85
N SER A 70 -3.18 -11.68 -40.74
CA SER A 70 -2.03 -10.89 -41.12
C SER A 70 -2.38 -9.50 -41.66
N PHE A 71 -3.52 -9.31 -42.35
CA PHE A 71 -3.94 -8.00 -42.80
C PHE A 71 -4.25 -7.01 -41.65
N ASN A 72 -4.63 -7.55 -40.51
CA ASN A 72 -4.96 -6.73 -39.34
C ASN A 72 -3.74 -6.49 -38.46
N VAL A 73 -2.72 -7.35 -38.54
CA VAL A 73 -1.60 -7.35 -37.57
C VAL A 73 -0.31 -6.85 -38.24
N ALA A 74 -0.09 -7.11 -39.52
CA ALA A 74 1.14 -6.75 -40.24
C ALA A 74 1.02 -5.39 -40.94
N ASN A 75 0.74 -4.34 -40.17
CA ASN A 75 0.55 -2.99 -40.68
C ASN A 75 1.76 -2.05 -40.44
N THR A 76 2.85 -2.58 -39.92
CA THR A 76 4.07 -1.85 -39.60
C THR A 76 5.23 -2.46 -40.42
N ARG A 77 6.01 -1.63 -41.05
CA ARG A 77 7.22 -2.06 -41.76
C ARG A 77 8.37 -2.25 -40.77
N VAL A 78 9.01 -3.41 -40.80
CA VAL A 78 10.19 -3.73 -39.98
C VAL A 78 11.41 -3.84 -40.84
N THR A 79 12.40 -3.00 -40.63
CA THR A 79 13.68 -3.00 -41.35
C THR A 79 14.80 -3.45 -40.41
N PHE A 80 15.45 -4.57 -40.70
CA PHE A 80 16.56 -5.08 -39.90
C PHE A 80 17.87 -4.48 -40.40
N LEU A 81 18.60 -3.83 -39.50
CA LEU A 81 19.93 -3.27 -39.72
C LEU A 81 20.99 -4.15 -39.04
N GLU A 82 22.24 -3.68 -38.99
CA GLU A 82 23.35 -4.49 -38.47
C GLU A 82 23.19 -4.86 -36.99
N ASP A 83 22.76 -3.93 -36.15
CA ASP A 83 22.73 -4.10 -34.68
C ASP A 83 21.36 -3.79 -34.03
N HIS A 84 20.37 -3.36 -34.82
CA HIS A 84 19.02 -3.06 -34.40
C HIS A 84 18.01 -3.26 -35.53
N PHE A 85 16.74 -3.07 -35.27
CA PHE A 85 15.70 -2.97 -36.28
C PHE A 85 14.91 -1.67 -36.09
N GLU A 86 14.35 -1.18 -37.19
CA GLU A 86 13.52 0.00 -37.25
C GLU A 86 12.08 -0.38 -37.58
N LEU A 87 11.15 0.20 -36.87
CA LEU A 87 9.73 0.21 -37.18
C LEU A 87 9.40 1.53 -37.86
N SER A 88 8.75 1.44 -39.02
CA SER A 88 8.30 2.61 -39.78
C SER A 88 6.96 2.32 -40.41
N GLU A 89 6.21 3.37 -40.70
CA GLU A 89 4.86 3.28 -41.26
C GLU A 89 3.87 2.61 -40.27
N GLY A 90 2.61 2.80 -40.44
CA GLY A 90 1.57 2.26 -39.55
C GLY A 90 1.22 3.16 -38.37
N VAL A 91 0.60 2.59 -37.31
CA VAL A 91 -0.02 3.33 -36.20
C VAL A 91 1.01 3.86 -35.20
N VAL A 92 2.16 3.21 -35.06
CA VAL A 92 3.16 3.52 -34.01
C VAL A 92 4.23 4.53 -34.44
N GLY A 93 4.23 4.99 -35.67
CA GLY A 93 5.24 5.91 -36.17
C GLY A 93 6.61 5.27 -36.37
N HIS A 94 7.68 6.03 -36.12
CA HIS A 94 9.06 5.56 -36.21
C HIS A 94 9.60 5.16 -34.84
N ARG A 95 10.05 3.92 -34.70
CA ARG A 95 10.64 3.38 -33.48
C ARG A 95 11.84 2.50 -33.78
N TYR A 96 12.71 2.33 -32.81
CA TYR A 96 13.88 1.49 -32.84
C TYR A 96 13.71 0.30 -31.92
N GLY A 97 14.26 -0.85 -32.29
CA GLY A 97 14.20 -2.03 -31.42
C GLY A 97 15.40 -2.94 -31.52
N LYS A 98 15.62 -3.73 -30.48
CA LYS A 98 16.70 -4.73 -30.42
C LYS A 98 16.24 -5.95 -29.64
N SER A 99 16.68 -7.12 -30.11
CA SER A 99 16.39 -8.39 -29.45
C SER A 99 17.64 -8.93 -28.76
N PHE A 100 17.45 -9.48 -27.57
CA PHE A 100 18.48 -10.12 -26.75
C PHE A 100 18.09 -11.56 -26.46
N THR A 101 19.10 -12.45 -26.39
CA THR A 101 18.91 -13.85 -26.00
C THR A 101 19.92 -14.27 -24.95
N ILE A 102 19.66 -15.36 -24.25
CA ILE A 102 20.59 -15.93 -23.28
C ILE A 102 21.70 -16.64 -24.05
N GLY A 103 22.94 -16.19 -23.88
CA GLY A 103 24.14 -16.84 -24.40
C GLY A 103 24.69 -17.89 -23.43
N GLU A 104 24.74 -17.54 -22.14
CA GLU A 104 25.16 -18.44 -21.07
C GLU A 104 24.20 -18.28 -19.88
N TYR A 105 23.79 -19.40 -19.30
CA TYR A 105 22.93 -19.41 -18.11
C TYR A 105 23.77 -19.30 -16.84
N SER A 106 23.19 -18.74 -15.78
CA SER A 106 23.78 -18.77 -14.45
C SER A 106 23.97 -20.20 -13.95
N GLU A 107 24.97 -20.44 -13.12
CA GLU A 107 25.21 -21.73 -12.47
C GLU A 107 24.06 -22.13 -11.56
N ALA A 108 23.43 -21.16 -10.90
CA ALA A 108 22.23 -21.34 -10.08
C ALA A 108 21.14 -20.40 -10.53
N THR A 109 19.88 -20.84 -10.47
CA THR A 109 18.71 -20.01 -10.72
C THR A 109 17.85 -19.86 -9.48
N SER A 110 17.15 -18.75 -9.39
CA SER A 110 16.20 -18.46 -8.32
C SER A 110 15.00 -17.70 -8.88
N CYS A 111 13.94 -17.59 -8.12
CA CYS A 111 12.75 -16.84 -8.50
C CYS A 111 13.01 -15.33 -8.73
N THR A 112 14.19 -14.83 -8.37
CA THR A 112 14.61 -13.44 -8.62
C THR A 112 15.24 -13.22 -10.01
N MET A 113 15.48 -14.28 -10.80
CA MET A 113 16.06 -14.17 -12.15
C MET A 113 15.27 -13.24 -13.08
N PHE A 114 13.97 -13.09 -12.83
CA PHE A 114 13.15 -12.17 -13.61
C PHE A 114 13.38 -10.70 -13.25
N ASP A 115 13.88 -10.41 -12.03
CA ASP A 115 14.09 -9.04 -11.55
C ASP A 115 15.13 -8.30 -12.40
N MET A 116 16.04 -9.03 -13.09
CA MET A 116 16.98 -8.46 -14.07
C MET A 116 16.29 -7.73 -15.24
N LEU A 117 15.00 -8.00 -15.48
CA LEU A 117 14.22 -7.40 -16.56
C LEU A 117 13.26 -6.32 -16.05
N ASN A 118 13.33 -5.97 -14.77
CA ASN A 118 12.52 -4.91 -14.16
C ASN A 118 13.07 -3.53 -14.52
N LEU A 119 13.12 -3.22 -15.81
CA LEU A 119 13.61 -1.96 -16.34
C LEU A 119 12.45 -1.12 -16.90
N PRO A 120 12.51 0.22 -16.80
CA PRO A 120 11.46 1.13 -17.28
C PRO A 120 11.53 1.30 -18.80
N VAL A 121 11.28 0.24 -19.55
CA VAL A 121 11.36 0.22 -21.01
C VAL A 121 10.21 -0.59 -21.60
N ASP A 122 9.72 -0.20 -22.77
CA ASP A 122 8.80 -1.01 -23.55
C ASP A 122 9.50 -2.30 -24.00
N MET A 123 9.16 -3.43 -23.39
CA MET A 123 9.78 -4.70 -23.72
C MET A 123 8.78 -5.85 -23.86
N ILE A 124 9.16 -6.80 -24.67
CA ILE A 124 8.48 -8.08 -24.83
C ILE A 124 9.44 -9.19 -24.42
N VAL A 125 9.08 -9.93 -23.37
CA VAL A 125 9.81 -11.11 -22.96
C VAL A 125 9.07 -12.36 -23.42
N THR A 126 9.72 -13.18 -24.21
CA THR A 126 9.14 -14.41 -24.74
C THR A 126 9.92 -15.62 -24.27
N HIS A 127 9.25 -16.47 -23.52
CA HIS A 127 9.78 -17.76 -23.12
C HIS A 127 9.11 -18.88 -23.90
N SER A 128 9.90 -19.87 -24.29
CA SER A 128 9.38 -21.13 -24.80
C SER A 128 10.11 -22.30 -24.15
N PHE A 129 9.37 -23.30 -23.73
CA PHE A 129 9.89 -24.51 -23.12
C PHE A 129 9.28 -25.72 -23.80
N THR A 130 10.12 -26.55 -24.42
CA THR A 130 9.66 -27.77 -25.09
C THR A 130 10.20 -28.98 -24.34
N PRO A 131 9.34 -29.78 -23.69
CA PRO A 131 9.78 -30.96 -22.93
C PRO A 131 10.61 -31.93 -23.79
N ILE A 132 11.72 -32.39 -23.22
CA ILE A 132 12.60 -33.40 -23.82
C ILE A 132 12.22 -34.77 -23.26
N ASN A 133 12.16 -35.80 -24.13
CA ASN A 133 11.93 -37.15 -23.66
C ASN A 133 13.05 -37.59 -22.69
N SER A 134 12.68 -38.17 -21.53
CA SER A 134 13.61 -38.55 -20.46
C SER A 134 14.75 -39.45 -20.94
N ASN A 135 14.46 -40.46 -21.78
CA ASN A 135 15.48 -41.36 -22.33
C ASN A 135 16.49 -40.63 -23.21
N LEU A 136 16.01 -39.64 -23.98
CA LEU A 136 16.84 -38.83 -24.87
C LEU A 136 17.73 -37.90 -24.03
N MET A 137 17.19 -37.33 -22.94
CA MET A 137 17.96 -36.49 -22.04
C MET A 137 19.03 -37.29 -21.26
N ALA A 138 18.66 -38.46 -20.75
CA ALA A 138 19.61 -39.38 -20.08
C ALA A 138 20.80 -39.72 -21.01
N GLY A 139 20.51 -39.96 -22.32
CA GLY A 139 21.52 -40.17 -23.32
C GLY A 139 22.44 -38.96 -23.53
N ARG A 140 21.88 -37.72 -23.53
CA ARG A 140 22.64 -36.47 -23.62
C ARG A 140 23.57 -36.29 -22.42
N ILE A 141 23.06 -36.45 -21.18
CA ILE A 141 23.85 -36.37 -19.95
C ILE A 141 24.99 -37.38 -19.96
N LYS A 142 24.70 -38.64 -20.29
CA LYS A 142 25.73 -39.69 -20.38
C LYS A 142 26.82 -39.39 -21.41
N ARG A 143 26.46 -38.79 -22.54
CA ARG A 143 27.42 -38.36 -23.56
C ARG A 143 28.30 -37.23 -23.04
N GLN A 144 27.71 -36.21 -22.40
CA GLN A 144 28.42 -35.09 -21.86
C GLN A 144 29.44 -35.54 -20.80
N LYS A 145 29.04 -36.41 -19.87
CA LYS A 145 29.95 -36.99 -18.87
C LYS A 145 31.12 -37.72 -19.49
N ARG A 146 30.90 -38.54 -20.54
CA ARG A 146 31.98 -39.24 -21.25
C ARG A 146 32.94 -38.26 -21.93
N GLN A 147 32.43 -37.18 -22.51
CA GLN A 147 33.26 -36.14 -23.14
C GLN A 147 34.16 -35.46 -22.11
N MET A 148 33.61 -35.06 -20.95
CA MET A 148 34.36 -34.43 -19.85
C MET A 148 35.43 -35.37 -19.29
N GLN A 149 35.12 -36.66 -19.12
CA GLN A 149 36.07 -37.66 -18.68
C GLN A 149 37.20 -37.85 -19.68
N ALA A 150 36.89 -37.85 -21.00
CA ALA A 150 37.87 -38.02 -22.07
C ALA A 150 38.80 -36.82 -22.24
N SER A 151 38.30 -35.61 -21.96
CA SER A 151 39.07 -34.36 -22.01
C SER A 151 39.88 -34.07 -20.76
N GLN A 152 39.82 -34.93 -19.74
CA GLN A 152 40.42 -34.69 -18.41
C GLN A 152 40.03 -33.32 -17.83
N ASP A 153 38.78 -32.93 -18.07
CA ASP A 153 38.26 -31.67 -17.57
C ASP A 153 38.26 -31.68 -16.02
N ALA A 154 38.97 -30.74 -15.43
CA ALA A 154 39.18 -30.65 -13.98
C ALA A 154 37.95 -30.15 -13.22
N ALA A 155 36.82 -29.84 -13.90
CA ALA A 155 35.62 -29.31 -13.28
C ALA A 155 34.83 -30.41 -12.54
N LEU A 156 35.28 -30.78 -11.35
CA LEU A 156 34.62 -31.76 -10.49
C LEU A 156 33.18 -31.37 -10.15
N SER A 157 32.92 -30.08 -9.92
CA SER A 157 31.60 -29.54 -9.64
C SER A 157 30.59 -29.75 -10.76
N LEU A 158 31.02 -29.62 -12.03
CA LEU A 158 30.15 -29.87 -13.18
C LEU A 158 29.83 -31.36 -13.35
N MET A 159 30.77 -32.24 -13.04
CA MET A 159 30.50 -33.68 -13.05
C MET A 159 29.51 -34.09 -11.99
N GLU A 160 29.64 -33.56 -10.77
CA GLU A 160 28.70 -33.77 -9.65
C GLU A 160 27.30 -33.23 -10.00
N ALA A 161 27.21 -32.05 -10.59
CA ALA A 161 25.95 -31.47 -11.07
C ALA A 161 25.27 -32.36 -12.13
N LEU A 162 26.03 -32.96 -13.04
CA LEU A 162 25.49 -33.90 -14.04
C LEU A 162 25.02 -35.22 -13.38
N ASP A 163 25.67 -35.67 -12.28
CA ASP A 163 25.22 -36.84 -11.55
C ASP A 163 23.90 -36.57 -10.81
N ILE A 164 23.77 -35.43 -10.16
CA ILE A 164 22.53 -34.97 -9.52
C ILE A 164 21.42 -34.86 -10.57
N ALA A 165 21.70 -34.24 -11.71
CA ALA A 165 20.74 -34.08 -12.79
C ALA A 165 20.26 -35.43 -13.37
N ALA A 166 21.15 -36.41 -13.46
CA ALA A 166 20.81 -37.78 -13.91
C ALA A 166 19.90 -38.50 -12.90
N ASP A 167 20.23 -38.40 -11.60
CA ASP A 167 19.45 -38.98 -10.50
C ASP A 167 18.05 -38.36 -10.39
N ASP A 168 17.95 -37.03 -10.48
CA ASP A 168 16.68 -36.30 -10.50
C ASP A 168 15.78 -36.68 -11.69
N LEU A 169 16.38 -36.90 -12.86
CA LEU A 169 15.66 -37.33 -14.04
C LEU A 169 15.13 -38.76 -13.90
N GLU A 170 15.96 -39.69 -13.40
CA GLU A 170 15.61 -41.09 -13.20
C GLU A 170 14.56 -41.25 -12.11
N ALA A 171 14.70 -40.53 -11.02
CA ALA A 171 13.74 -40.47 -9.91
C ALA A 171 12.45 -39.68 -10.23
N LYS A 172 12.36 -39.08 -11.42
CA LYS A 172 11.24 -38.22 -11.86
C LYS A 172 10.98 -37.03 -10.95
N ARG A 173 11.99 -36.54 -10.25
CA ARG A 173 11.89 -35.33 -9.43
C ARG A 173 11.89 -34.08 -10.30
N GLN A 174 12.63 -34.10 -11.44
CA GLN A 174 12.70 -33.01 -12.41
C GLN A 174 12.54 -33.55 -13.83
N SER A 175 12.10 -32.68 -14.73
CA SER A 175 12.06 -32.91 -16.17
C SER A 175 12.88 -31.84 -16.89
N PHE A 176 13.38 -32.17 -18.06
CA PHE A 176 14.15 -31.25 -18.90
C PHE A 176 13.37 -30.81 -20.12
N GLY A 177 13.63 -29.60 -20.56
CA GLY A 177 13.09 -29.08 -21.81
C GLY A 177 14.04 -28.12 -22.49
N GLU A 178 13.87 -27.97 -23.81
CA GLU A 178 14.57 -26.94 -24.59
C GLU A 178 13.93 -25.58 -24.28
N HIS A 179 14.65 -24.75 -23.59
CA HIS A 179 14.28 -23.37 -23.25
C HIS A 179 14.90 -22.41 -24.27
N HIS A 180 14.11 -21.43 -24.68
CA HIS A 180 14.55 -20.30 -25.48
C HIS A 180 13.87 -19.05 -24.95
N MET A 181 14.66 -18.04 -24.64
CA MET A 181 14.20 -16.74 -24.14
C MET A 181 14.66 -15.64 -25.10
N VAL A 182 13.75 -14.76 -25.45
CA VAL A 182 14.03 -13.53 -26.22
C VAL A 182 13.47 -12.35 -25.41
N VAL A 183 14.30 -11.35 -25.22
CA VAL A 183 13.90 -10.02 -24.74
C VAL A 183 13.99 -9.06 -25.90
N THR A 184 12.90 -8.46 -26.31
CA THR A 184 12.87 -7.44 -27.38
C THR A 184 12.46 -6.12 -26.76
N ILE A 185 13.31 -5.10 -26.89
CA ILE A 185 13.02 -3.74 -26.42
C ILE A 185 12.68 -2.81 -27.58
N PHE A 186 11.90 -1.78 -27.28
CA PHE A 186 11.47 -0.77 -28.25
C PHE A 186 11.65 0.62 -27.64
N CYS A 187 12.25 1.53 -28.41
CA CYS A 187 12.57 2.89 -27.97
C CYS A 187 12.22 3.88 -29.09
N ASP A 188 12.05 5.15 -28.72
CA ASP A 188 11.74 6.21 -29.67
C ASP A 188 13.01 6.85 -30.27
N THR A 189 14.17 6.66 -29.63
CA THR A 189 15.47 7.17 -30.11
C THR A 189 16.57 6.09 -30.09
N LEU A 190 17.60 6.27 -30.95
CA LEU A 190 18.77 5.37 -30.97
C LEU A 190 19.64 5.52 -29.72
N ASP A 191 19.76 6.71 -29.16
CA ASP A 191 20.57 6.95 -27.96
C ASP A 191 19.96 6.23 -26.74
N GLU A 192 18.64 6.28 -26.63
CA GLU A 192 17.89 5.53 -25.62
C GLU A 192 18.08 4.02 -25.81
N LEU A 193 17.98 3.52 -27.05
CA LEU A 193 18.18 2.11 -27.36
C LEU A 193 19.59 1.63 -26.96
N GLN A 194 20.62 2.44 -27.16
CA GLN A 194 21.99 2.11 -26.77
C GLN A 194 22.15 2.06 -25.23
N THR A 195 21.60 3.05 -24.52
CA THR A 195 21.65 3.12 -23.07
C THR A 195 20.96 1.90 -22.44
N LEU A 196 19.72 1.65 -22.82
CA LEU A 196 18.93 0.51 -22.31
C LEU A 196 19.50 -0.85 -22.72
N SER A 197 20.15 -0.94 -23.90
CA SER A 197 20.87 -2.14 -24.30
C SER A 197 22.01 -2.50 -23.34
N ALA A 198 22.73 -1.49 -22.84
CA ALA A 198 23.79 -1.70 -21.85
C ALA A 198 23.21 -2.07 -20.49
N GLU A 199 22.12 -1.43 -20.09
CA GLU A 199 21.43 -1.72 -18.81
C GLU A 199 20.92 -3.16 -18.74
N ILE A 200 20.28 -3.67 -19.81
CA ILE A 200 19.83 -5.08 -19.87
C ILE A 200 20.99 -6.05 -19.71
N VAL A 201 22.09 -5.83 -20.42
CA VAL A 201 23.25 -6.71 -20.34
C VAL A 201 23.88 -6.68 -18.94
N ASN A 202 23.99 -5.50 -18.34
CA ASN A 202 24.54 -5.34 -16.99
C ASN A 202 23.62 -5.95 -15.91
N ALA A 203 22.32 -5.72 -16.00
CA ALA A 203 21.35 -6.28 -15.06
C ALA A 203 21.35 -7.82 -15.12
N ALA A 204 21.38 -8.39 -16.31
CA ALA A 204 21.49 -9.84 -16.48
C ALA A 204 22.83 -10.39 -15.95
N ALA A 205 23.94 -9.67 -16.16
CA ALA A 205 25.24 -10.07 -15.66
C ALA A 205 25.32 -10.06 -14.13
N ALA A 206 24.60 -9.17 -13.46
CA ALA A 206 24.48 -9.14 -12.00
C ALA A 206 23.85 -10.43 -11.45
N GLU A 207 22.90 -11.02 -12.18
CA GLU A 207 22.28 -12.32 -11.87
C GLU A 207 23.06 -13.53 -12.45
N GLY A 208 24.27 -13.31 -12.96
CA GLY A 208 25.11 -14.35 -13.54
C GLY A 208 24.66 -14.85 -14.92
N VAL A 209 23.74 -14.15 -15.60
CA VAL A 209 23.23 -14.49 -16.92
C VAL A 209 23.94 -13.65 -17.98
N LYS A 210 24.50 -14.29 -19.04
CA LYS A 210 25.10 -13.56 -20.14
C LYS A 210 24.08 -13.36 -21.26
N MET A 211 23.58 -12.13 -21.38
CA MET A 211 22.71 -11.76 -22.49
C MET A 211 23.51 -11.33 -23.74
N ILE A 212 23.03 -11.72 -24.91
CA ILE A 212 23.63 -11.38 -26.20
C ILE A 212 22.64 -10.53 -26.99
N GLY A 213 23.06 -9.30 -27.35
CA GLY A 213 22.34 -8.50 -28.34
C GLY A 213 22.46 -9.10 -29.73
N GLU A 214 21.36 -9.51 -30.30
CA GLU A 214 21.33 -10.24 -31.56
C GLU A 214 21.56 -9.32 -32.78
N ARG A 215 22.40 -9.75 -33.66
CA ARG A 215 22.72 -9.09 -34.96
C ARG A 215 22.31 -9.97 -36.13
N VAL A 216 23.06 -10.99 -36.42
CA VAL A 216 22.83 -11.89 -37.55
C VAL A 216 21.48 -12.63 -37.45
N ALA A 217 21.12 -13.04 -36.25
CA ALA A 217 19.87 -13.75 -35.98
C ALA A 217 18.70 -12.82 -35.57
N ALA A 218 18.88 -11.51 -35.61
CA ALA A 218 17.89 -10.53 -35.13
C ALA A 218 16.48 -10.77 -35.72
N LYS A 219 16.36 -10.97 -37.01
CA LYS A 219 15.10 -11.28 -37.67
C LYS A 219 14.48 -12.60 -37.19
N ALA A 220 15.27 -13.62 -36.90
CA ALA A 220 14.76 -14.89 -36.41
C ALA A 220 14.21 -14.73 -34.99
N HIS A 221 14.94 -14.03 -34.11
CA HIS A 221 14.53 -13.80 -32.74
C HIS A 221 13.30 -12.90 -32.66
N TYR A 222 13.24 -11.81 -33.42
CA TYR A 222 12.05 -10.99 -33.53
C TYR A 222 10.80 -11.80 -33.94
N LEU A 223 10.95 -12.69 -34.95
CA LEU A 223 9.84 -13.54 -35.41
C LEU A 223 9.51 -14.68 -34.43
N SER A 224 10.47 -15.12 -33.59
CA SER A 224 10.26 -16.20 -32.61
C SER A 224 9.34 -15.82 -31.46
N GLN A 225 9.14 -14.53 -31.22
CA GLN A 225 8.20 -14.04 -30.19
C GLN A 225 6.72 -14.32 -30.53
N HIS A 226 6.42 -14.63 -31.80
CA HIS A 226 5.05 -14.96 -32.18
C HIS A 226 4.69 -16.40 -31.82
N PRO A 227 3.50 -16.63 -31.19
CA PRO A 227 3.05 -17.97 -30.87
C PRO A 227 3.07 -18.93 -32.04
N GLY A 228 3.58 -20.15 -31.82
CA GLY A 228 3.66 -21.17 -32.86
C GLY A 228 4.84 -21.08 -33.84
N ASN A 229 5.69 -20.05 -33.72
CA ASN A 229 6.83 -19.84 -34.64
C ASN A 229 8.14 -20.49 -34.14
N GLN A 230 8.04 -21.69 -33.58
CA GLN A 230 9.15 -22.46 -33.00
C GLN A 230 10.35 -22.65 -33.93
N PRO A 231 10.23 -22.84 -35.28
CA PRO A 231 11.39 -23.00 -36.16
C PRO A 231 12.33 -21.79 -36.19
N LYS A 232 11.91 -20.66 -35.66
CA LYS A 232 12.72 -19.43 -35.58
C LYS A 232 13.52 -19.31 -34.27
N ARG A 233 13.37 -20.27 -33.34
CA ARG A 233 14.16 -20.28 -32.11
C ARG A 233 15.59 -20.69 -32.37
N VAL A 234 16.50 -19.75 -32.23
CA VAL A 234 17.94 -19.97 -32.32
C VAL A 234 18.51 -19.95 -30.90
N ARG A 235 19.50 -20.78 -30.57
CA ARG A 235 20.11 -20.86 -29.21
C ARG A 235 19.20 -21.44 -28.12
N ALA A 236 18.35 -22.41 -28.45
CA ALA A 236 17.65 -23.15 -27.43
C ALA A 236 18.60 -24.01 -26.58
N SER A 237 18.50 -23.99 -25.29
CA SER A 237 19.31 -24.76 -24.33
C SER A 237 18.46 -25.67 -23.46
N ALA A 238 19.01 -26.83 -23.09
CA ALA A 238 18.32 -27.75 -22.19
C ALA A 238 18.49 -27.29 -20.74
N ILE A 239 17.37 -26.97 -20.10
CA ILE A 239 17.29 -26.64 -18.65
C ILE A 239 16.23 -27.49 -17.98
N THR A 240 16.20 -27.50 -16.63
CA THR A 240 15.15 -28.20 -15.89
C THR A 240 13.84 -27.39 -15.89
N ASN A 241 12.72 -28.06 -15.61
CA ASN A 241 11.45 -27.37 -15.40
C ASN A 241 11.50 -26.41 -14.20
N ARG A 242 12.32 -26.67 -13.20
CA ARG A 242 12.55 -25.77 -12.07
C ARG A 242 13.26 -24.49 -12.51
N ASN A 243 14.38 -24.63 -13.23
CA ASN A 243 15.08 -23.45 -13.76
C ASN A 243 14.17 -22.63 -14.70
N PHE A 244 13.32 -23.30 -15.50
CA PHE A 244 12.34 -22.60 -16.33
C PHE A 244 11.35 -21.80 -15.49
N ALA A 245 10.87 -22.35 -14.37
CA ALA A 245 9.97 -21.65 -13.46
C ALA A 245 10.62 -20.40 -12.84
N ASP A 246 11.92 -20.46 -12.54
CA ASP A 246 12.69 -19.32 -12.01
C ASP A 246 12.77 -18.15 -13.01
N PHE A 247 12.78 -18.43 -14.34
CA PHE A 247 12.72 -17.42 -15.40
C PHE A 247 11.30 -16.96 -15.75
N ALA A 248 10.27 -17.63 -15.26
CA ALA A 248 8.89 -17.33 -15.64
C ALA A 248 8.31 -16.20 -14.77
N ALA A 249 7.91 -15.12 -15.42
CA ALA A 249 7.30 -13.96 -14.77
C ALA A 249 5.84 -14.19 -14.43
N PHE A 250 5.55 -14.96 -13.41
CA PHE A 250 4.18 -15.08 -12.87
C PHE A 250 3.90 -14.08 -11.75
N HIS A 251 4.86 -13.23 -11.41
CA HIS A 251 4.71 -12.11 -10.49
C HIS A 251 4.76 -10.78 -11.25
N ARG A 252 4.13 -9.80 -10.69
CA ARG A 252 4.20 -8.41 -11.14
C ARG A 252 4.08 -7.49 -9.94
N THR A 253 4.59 -6.27 -10.07
CA THR A 253 4.35 -5.21 -9.09
C THR A 253 2.84 -5.00 -8.91
N GLN A 254 2.42 -4.88 -7.67
CA GLN A 254 1.01 -4.63 -7.37
C GLN A 254 0.59 -3.26 -7.90
N LEU A 255 -0.50 -3.22 -8.65
CA LEU A 255 -1.06 -1.98 -9.20
C LEU A 255 -1.99 -1.25 -8.20
N GLY A 256 -2.22 -1.84 -7.03
CA GLY A 256 -3.13 -1.28 -6.04
C GLY A 256 -4.62 -1.49 -6.39
N LYS A 257 -5.45 -0.53 -6.02
CA LYS A 257 -6.91 -0.65 -6.01
C LYS A 257 -7.55 -0.07 -7.29
N GLU A 258 -8.66 -0.63 -7.72
CA GLU A 258 -9.51 -0.02 -8.76
C GLU A 258 -10.53 0.94 -8.10
N ALA A 259 -11.00 1.95 -8.84
CA ALA A 259 -11.93 2.93 -8.28
C ALA A 259 -13.28 2.30 -7.84
N GLY A 260 -13.76 1.29 -8.57
CA GLY A 260 -14.98 0.56 -8.22
C GLY A 260 -14.84 -0.41 -7.04
N ASP A 261 -13.61 -0.74 -6.66
CA ASP A 261 -13.28 -1.72 -5.63
C ASP A 261 -12.89 -1.09 -4.29
N VAL A 262 -13.21 0.18 -4.08
CA VAL A 262 -12.95 0.91 -2.85
C VAL A 262 -14.21 1.57 -2.30
N PRO A 263 -14.44 1.54 -0.97
CA PRO A 263 -15.66 2.07 -0.36
C PRO A 263 -15.94 3.54 -0.67
N TRP A 264 -14.92 4.36 -0.83
CA TRP A 264 -15.08 5.79 -1.14
C TRP A 264 -15.21 6.09 -2.64
N GLY A 265 -15.31 5.06 -3.49
CA GLY A 265 -15.53 5.19 -4.93
C GLY A 265 -14.37 5.80 -5.72
N LYS A 266 -13.29 6.22 -5.04
CA LYS A 266 -12.09 6.80 -5.63
C LYS A 266 -10.84 6.29 -4.91
N VAL A 267 -9.79 6.03 -5.66
CA VAL A 267 -8.46 5.85 -5.09
C VAL A 267 -7.96 7.19 -4.53
N ILE A 268 -7.24 7.13 -3.43
CA ILE A 268 -6.78 8.33 -2.73
C ILE A 268 -5.71 9.04 -3.55
N THR A 269 -4.70 8.29 -3.99
CA THR A 269 -3.62 8.81 -4.82
C THR A 269 -2.97 7.70 -5.63
N MET A 270 -2.08 8.08 -6.54
CA MET A 270 -1.18 7.18 -7.25
C MET A 270 0.25 7.48 -6.82
N LEU A 271 0.99 6.46 -6.42
CA LEU A 271 2.39 6.55 -6.04
C LEU A 271 3.23 5.77 -7.05
N PRO A 272 4.33 6.32 -7.56
CA PRO A 272 5.21 5.56 -8.43
C PRO A 272 5.87 4.42 -7.66
N THR A 273 6.20 3.34 -8.37
CA THR A 273 7.02 2.26 -7.84
C THR A 273 8.45 2.37 -8.38
N PRO A 274 9.44 1.68 -7.80
CA PRO A 274 10.80 1.63 -8.36
C PRO A 274 10.83 1.20 -9.83
N GLU A 275 9.89 0.32 -10.24
CA GLU A 275 9.72 -0.15 -11.62
C GLU A 275 8.94 0.87 -12.49
N GLN A 276 8.73 2.09 -12.00
CA GLN A 276 8.02 3.19 -12.65
C GLN A 276 6.56 2.86 -13.05
N SER A 277 5.96 1.87 -12.42
CA SER A 277 4.52 1.65 -12.51
C SER A 277 3.77 2.53 -11.50
N ALA A 278 2.48 2.74 -11.70
CA ALA A 278 1.66 3.51 -10.79
C ALA A 278 0.89 2.61 -9.82
N TYR A 279 1.22 2.69 -8.54
CA TYR A 279 0.45 2.04 -7.48
C TYR A 279 -0.72 2.92 -7.04
N ARG A 280 -1.93 2.42 -7.18
CA ARG A 280 -3.17 3.10 -6.79
C ARG A 280 -3.47 2.84 -5.32
N PHE A 281 -3.18 3.83 -4.48
CA PHE A 281 -3.36 3.75 -3.04
C PHE A 281 -4.80 4.04 -2.62
N SER A 282 -5.33 3.24 -1.72
CA SER A 282 -6.52 3.51 -0.91
C SER A 282 -6.28 3.00 0.50
N TYR A 283 -6.87 3.66 1.50
CA TYR A 283 -6.83 3.19 2.88
C TYR A 283 -7.51 1.82 3.05
N HIS A 284 -8.62 1.62 2.36
CA HIS A 284 -9.37 0.36 2.42
C HIS A 284 -8.72 -0.68 1.50
N GLU A 285 -8.59 -1.89 2.01
CA GLU A 285 -8.03 -3.00 1.25
C GLU A 285 -8.94 -3.42 0.10
N GLN A 286 -10.24 -3.50 0.35
CA GLN A 286 -11.27 -3.90 -0.60
C GLN A 286 -12.62 -3.28 -0.25
N GLY A 287 -13.61 -3.44 -1.11
CA GLY A 287 -14.97 -2.98 -0.88
C GLY A 287 -15.56 -2.37 -2.13
N SER A 288 -16.74 -1.80 -1.99
CA SER A 288 -17.39 -1.00 -3.04
C SER A 288 -18.22 0.09 -2.39
N PRO A 289 -18.56 1.16 -3.11
CA PRO A 289 -19.39 2.25 -2.57
C PRO A 289 -20.76 1.82 -2.06
N ASP A 290 -21.30 0.72 -2.60
CA ASP A 290 -22.65 0.21 -2.30
C ASP A 290 -22.69 -0.79 -1.14
N LYS A 291 -21.55 -1.11 -0.54
CA LYS A 291 -21.44 -2.09 0.54
C LYS A 291 -20.96 -1.44 1.84
N GLU A 292 -21.18 -2.15 2.96
CA GLU A 292 -20.57 -1.73 4.23
C GLU A 292 -19.04 -1.61 4.08
N PRO A 293 -18.43 -0.47 4.50
CA PRO A 293 -17.00 -0.28 4.37
C PRO A 293 -16.20 -1.35 5.12
N THR A 294 -15.14 -1.83 4.49
CA THR A 294 -14.12 -2.64 5.16
C THR A 294 -13.23 -1.75 6.04
N SER A 295 -12.42 -2.34 6.91
CA SER A 295 -11.45 -1.57 7.68
C SER A 295 -10.43 -0.91 6.74
N GLY A 296 -10.20 0.38 6.95
CA GLY A 296 -9.16 1.16 6.26
C GLY A 296 -8.13 1.74 7.24
N HIS A 297 -8.12 1.26 8.49
CA HIS A 297 -7.17 1.75 9.48
C HIS A 297 -5.75 1.54 8.99
N THR A 298 -4.91 2.55 9.19
CA THR A 298 -3.56 2.60 8.62
C THR A 298 -2.55 2.96 9.70
N LEU A 299 -1.46 2.22 9.76
CA LEU A 299 -0.29 2.51 10.61
C LEU A 299 0.83 3.07 9.73
N ILE A 300 1.31 4.27 10.04
CA ILE A 300 2.49 4.86 9.39
C ILE A 300 3.63 4.83 10.40
N MET A 301 4.70 4.11 10.05
CA MET A 301 5.84 3.93 10.94
C MET A 301 7.13 4.41 10.27
N GLY A 302 7.98 5.09 11.05
CA GLY A 302 9.30 5.51 10.61
C GLY A 302 9.97 6.42 11.61
N ARG A 303 11.31 6.47 11.59
CA ARG A 303 12.12 7.28 12.50
C ARG A 303 11.79 8.78 12.40
N PRO A 304 12.18 9.59 13.40
CA PRO A 304 12.11 11.05 13.29
C PRO A 304 12.83 11.55 12.02
N GLY A 305 12.19 12.46 11.29
CA GLY A 305 12.72 13.02 10.05
C GLY A 305 12.64 12.12 8.81
N SER A 306 11.99 10.94 8.89
CA SER A 306 11.77 10.06 7.72
C SER A 306 10.66 10.53 6.77
N GLY A 307 9.87 11.54 7.15
CA GLY A 307 8.80 12.07 6.33
C GLY A 307 7.39 11.56 6.67
N LYS A 308 7.19 10.87 7.81
CA LYS A 308 5.85 10.38 8.25
C LYS A 308 4.75 11.44 8.17
N SER A 309 4.96 12.57 8.84
CA SER A 309 3.97 13.65 8.92
C SER A 309 3.70 14.26 7.54
N VAL A 310 4.74 14.41 6.71
CA VAL A 310 4.61 14.90 5.32
C VAL A 310 3.77 13.94 4.49
N LEU A 311 4.07 12.65 4.55
CA LEU A 311 3.32 11.63 3.81
C LEU A 311 1.87 11.55 4.30
N SER A 312 1.64 11.59 5.62
CA SER A 312 0.29 11.62 6.19
C SER A 312 -0.47 12.89 5.76
N ALA A 313 0.17 14.05 5.81
CA ALA A 313 -0.41 15.32 5.35
C ALA A 313 -0.75 15.28 3.85
N PHE A 314 0.11 14.70 3.03
CA PHE A 314 -0.17 14.49 1.61
C PHE A 314 -1.38 13.57 1.41
N LEU A 315 -1.39 12.40 2.05
CA LEU A 315 -2.47 11.41 1.90
C LEU A 315 -3.82 11.96 2.37
N MET A 316 -3.86 12.70 3.51
CA MET A 316 -5.10 13.32 3.98
C MET A 316 -5.58 14.40 3.00
N THR A 317 -4.68 15.20 2.43
CA THR A 317 -5.03 16.22 1.42
C THR A 317 -5.65 15.57 0.18
N GLN A 318 -5.06 14.46 -0.30
CA GLN A 318 -5.61 13.70 -1.42
C GLN A 318 -6.98 13.08 -1.12
N ALA A 319 -7.21 12.64 0.12
CA ALA A 319 -8.48 12.03 0.53
C ALA A 319 -9.67 13.02 0.47
N ARG A 320 -9.43 14.34 0.54
CA ARG A 320 -10.48 15.33 0.34
C ARG A 320 -11.16 15.23 -1.03
N ARG A 321 -10.47 14.71 -2.04
CA ARG A 321 -11.05 14.43 -3.36
C ARG A 321 -12.18 13.39 -3.31
N ALA A 322 -12.16 12.51 -2.31
CA ALA A 322 -13.21 11.56 -2.01
C ALA A 322 -14.29 12.11 -1.07
N GLY A 323 -14.24 13.43 -0.73
CA GLY A 323 -15.18 14.07 0.18
C GLY A 323 -14.91 13.77 1.66
N ALA A 324 -13.72 13.28 1.99
CA ALA A 324 -13.38 12.92 3.36
C ALA A 324 -13.29 14.15 4.28
N ARG A 325 -13.89 14.02 5.47
CA ARG A 325 -13.68 14.90 6.62
C ARG A 325 -12.46 14.41 7.39
N ILE A 326 -11.71 15.33 8.00
CA ILE A 326 -10.42 15.01 8.61
C ILE A 326 -10.34 15.61 10.00
N PHE A 327 -10.05 14.77 11.01
CA PHE A 327 -9.68 15.18 12.35
C PHE A 327 -8.22 14.83 12.60
N VAL A 328 -7.43 15.78 13.11
CA VAL A 328 -5.98 15.60 13.36
C VAL A 328 -5.70 15.80 14.84
N PHE A 329 -5.31 14.74 15.51
CA PHE A 329 -4.76 14.76 16.86
C PHE A 329 -3.23 14.86 16.74
N ASP A 330 -2.72 16.08 16.82
CA ASP A 330 -1.35 16.43 16.52
C ASP A 330 -0.46 16.51 17.75
N TYR A 331 0.83 16.32 17.56
CA TYR A 331 1.85 16.47 18.56
C TYR A 331 2.96 17.41 18.07
N ARG A 332 3.27 18.44 18.86
CA ARG A 332 4.27 19.47 18.55
C ARG A 332 3.99 20.30 17.31
N LEU A 333 2.75 20.60 17.05
CA LEU A 333 2.32 21.45 15.92
C LEU A 333 2.81 20.94 14.55
N GLY A 334 3.09 19.63 14.44
CA GLY A 334 3.69 19.04 13.24
C GLY A 334 2.81 19.12 12.01
N MET A 335 1.49 19.19 12.19
CA MET A 335 0.50 19.19 11.12
C MET A 335 -0.32 20.50 11.04
N GLU A 336 -0.06 21.50 11.88
CA GLU A 336 -0.84 22.75 11.90
C GLU A 336 -0.93 23.40 10.52
N MET A 337 0.21 23.57 9.86
CA MET A 337 0.23 24.20 8.53
C MET A 337 -0.56 23.42 7.49
N ALA A 338 -0.43 22.09 7.49
CA ALA A 338 -1.15 21.23 6.57
C ALA A 338 -2.67 21.30 6.80
N VAL A 339 -3.11 21.33 8.06
CA VAL A 339 -4.52 21.50 8.44
C VAL A 339 -5.05 22.84 7.91
N ARG A 340 -4.36 23.94 8.22
CA ARG A 340 -4.77 25.28 7.78
C ARG A 340 -4.73 25.47 6.27
N ALA A 341 -3.72 24.92 5.59
CA ALA A 341 -3.62 24.94 4.13
C ALA A 341 -4.77 24.18 3.44
N ASN A 342 -5.35 23.21 4.13
CA ASN A 342 -6.58 22.53 3.68
C ASN A 342 -7.87 23.29 4.02
N GLY A 343 -7.77 24.55 4.48
CA GLY A 343 -8.90 25.38 4.90
C GLY A 343 -9.49 24.98 6.24
N GLY A 344 -8.71 24.25 7.06
CA GLY A 344 -9.15 23.74 8.35
C GLY A 344 -8.92 24.69 9.52
N SER A 345 -9.66 24.45 10.61
CA SER A 345 -9.44 25.06 11.91
C SER A 345 -8.40 24.27 12.71
N TYR A 346 -7.63 24.98 13.55
CA TYR A 346 -6.60 24.36 14.36
C TYR A 346 -6.56 25.00 15.77
N ALA A 347 -6.73 24.20 16.81
CA ALA A 347 -6.72 24.62 18.19
C ALA A 347 -5.53 24.01 18.95
N ALA A 348 -4.81 24.83 19.72
CA ALA A 348 -3.74 24.36 20.60
C ALA A 348 -4.23 24.29 22.03
N LEU A 349 -4.30 23.08 22.60
CA LEU A 349 -4.68 22.86 23.99
C LEU A 349 -3.44 22.98 24.89
N LYS A 350 -3.33 24.09 25.59
CA LYS A 350 -2.19 24.40 26.47
C LYS A 350 -2.56 24.17 27.91
N ALA A 351 -1.72 23.47 28.65
CA ALA A 351 -1.90 23.27 30.09
C ALA A 351 -2.05 24.62 30.82
N GLY A 352 -3.06 24.70 31.69
CA GLY A 352 -3.36 25.92 32.48
C GLY A 352 -4.10 27.02 31.69
N GLN A 353 -4.42 26.85 30.41
CA GLN A 353 -5.26 27.77 29.66
C GLN A 353 -6.65 27.17 29.44
N ALA A 354 -7.71 27.99 29.51
CA ALA A 354 -9.08 27.55 29.27
C ALA A 354 -9.19 26.84 27.90
N THR A 355 -9.70 25.62 27.89
CA THR A 355 -9.81 24.79 26.68
C THR A 355 -11.03 25.14 25.83
N GLY A 356 -12.06 25.72 26.40
CA GLY A 356 -13.39 25.91 25.80
C GLY A 356 -14.26 24.65 25.79
N LEU A 357 -13.81 23.55 26.38
CA LEU A 357 -14.53 22.29 26.47
C LEU A 357 -15.52 22.29 27.60
N ASN A 358 -16.79 21.87 27.38
CA ASN A 358 -17.78 21.67 28.42
C ASN A 358 -18.72 20.48 28.10
N PRO A 359 -18.43 19.28 28.64
CA PRO A 359 -19.25 18.09 28.42
C PRO A 359 -20.67 18.20 29.03
N LEU A 360 -20.88 19.07 30.08
CA LEU A 360 -22.20 19.30 30.64
C LEU A 360 -23.15 20.03 29.69
N TRP A 361 -22.58 20.80 28.76
CA TRP A 361 -23.33 21.54 27.74
C TRP A 361 -23.74 20.65 26.54
N THR A 362 -22.87 19.73 26.13
CA THR A 362 -23.05 18.95 24.88
C THR A 362 -23.74 17.60 25.08
N GLU A 363 -23.48 16.92 26.22
CA GLU A 363 -23.95 15.54 26.44
C GLU A 363 -25.28 15.52 27.21
N VAL A 364 -26.35 16.04 26.59
CA VAL A 364 -27.67 16.24 27.23
C VAL A 364 -28.76 15.29 26.72
N ASP A 365 -28.55 14.53 25.64
CA ASP A 365 -29.48 13.52 25.18
C ASP A 365 -29.32 12.19 25.97
N ASP A 366 -30.19 11.20 25.74
CA ASP A 366 -30.20 9.93 26.49
C ASP A 366 -28.84 9.19 26.39
N ARG A 367 -28.19 9.22 25.23
CA ARG A 367 -26.88 8.60 25.04
C ARG A 367 -25.77 9.42 25.69
N GLY A 368 -25.88 10.73 25.64
CA GLY A 368 -24.96 11.67 26.26
C GLY A 368 -25.00 11.55 27.78
N THR A 369 -26.18 11.54 28.38
CA THR A 369 -26.35 11.40 29.82
C THR A 369 -25.83 10.08 30.37
N ALA A 370 -26.05 8.97 29.63
CA ALA A 370 -25.47 7.68 29.97
C ALA A 370 -23.92 7.74 29.94
N TRP A 371 -23.35 8.20 28.81
CA TRP A 371 -21.91 8.34 28.69
C TRP A 371 -21.30 9.28 29.74
N LEU A 372 -21.92 10.45 29.96
CA LEU A 372 -21.44 11.44 30.92
C LEU A 372 -21.43 10.90 32.36
N SER A 373 -22.43 10.08 32.72
CA SER A 373 -22.49 9.43 34.04
C SER A 373 -21.33 8.46 34.25
N ASP A 374 -21.06 7.60 33.28
CA ASP A 374 -19.96 6.62 33.35
C ASP A 374 -18.59 7.32 33.31
N TRP A 375 -18.46 8.35 32.47
CA TRP A 375 -17.26 9.15 32.37
C TRP A 375 -16.96 9.92 33.65
N LEU A 376 -17.96 10.57 34.28
CA LEU A 376 -17.80 11.22 35.56
C LEU A 376 -17.44 10.25 36.69
N ALA A 377 -18.02 9.05 36.69
CA ALA A 377 -17.65 8.03 37.65
C ALA A 377 -16.15 7.65 37.53
N THR A 378 -15.63 7.58 36.28
CA THR A 378 -14.22 7.34 36.04
C THR A 378 -13.35 8.55 36.43
N LEU A 379 -13.77 9.76 36.07
CA LEU A 379 -13.07 11.02 36.38
C LEU A 379 -12.90 11.26 37.89
N LEU A 380 -13.95 10.94 38.63
CA LEU A 380 -14.03 11.14 40.09
C LEU A 380 -13.51 9.94 40.88
N TYR A 381 -13.09 8.86 40.20
CA TYR A 381 -12.54 7.68 40.86
C TYR A 381 -11.25 8.00 41.61
N ARG A 382 -11.11 7.43 42.80
CA ARG A 382 -9.88 7.43 43.60
C ARG A 382 -9.64 6.01 44.12
N ALA A 383 -8.43 5.51 43.94
CA ALA A 383 -8.07 4.13 44.30
C ALA A 383 -8.13 3.91 45.83
N ASP A 384 -7.80 4.94 46.62
CA ASP A 384 -7.84 4.94 48.07
C ASP A 384 -9.29 5.00 48.64
N LYS A 385 -10.20 5.55 47.84
CA LYS A 385 -11.62 5.68 48.22
C LYS A 385 -12.51 5.52 46.99
N PRO A 386 -12.83 4.29 46.56
CA PRO A 386 -13.72 4.02 45.43
C PRO A 386 -15.12 4.62 45.66
N LEU A 387 -15.81 4.90 44.53
CA LEU A 387 -17.20 5.38 44.59
C LEU A 387 -18.13 4.30 45.13
N THR A 388 -19.01 4.70 46.03
CA THR A 388 -20.09 3.83 46.55
C THR A 388 -21.27 3.76 45.58
N PRO A 389 -22.12 2.74 45.64
CA PRO A 389 -23.35 2.68 44.85
C PRO A 389 -24.25 3.91 45.00
N VAL A 390 -24.30 4.50 46.22
CA VAL A 390 -25.07 5.72 46.48
C VAL A 390 -24.51 6.91 45.71
N GLN A 391 -23.19 7.07 45.70
CA GLN A 391 -22.52 8.13 44.95
C GLN A 391 -22.70 7.94 43.42
N THR A 392 -22.60 6.71 42.93
CA THR A 392 -22.82 6.41 41.49
C THR A 392 -24.26 6.73 41.07
N ASN A 393 -25.26 6.34 41.87
CA ASN A 393 -26.66 6.68 41.62
C ASN A 393 -26.89 8.20 41.66
N ARG A 394 -26.23 8.90 42.58
CA ARG A 394 -26.32 10.37 42.65
C ARG A 394 -25.73 11.05 41.42
N ILE A 395 -24.61 10.57 40.90
CA ILE A 395 -24.05 11.07 39.64
C ILE A 395 -25.07 10.94 38.51
N GLN A 396 -25.70 9.78 38.34
CA GLN A 396 -26.72 9.56 37.31
C GLN A 396 -27.92 10.49 37.44
N GLU A 397 -28.40 10.69 38.67
CA GLU A 397 -29.51 11.58 38.95
C GLU A 397 -29.17 13.03 38.59
N VAL A 398 -28.03 13.53 39.06
CA VAL A 398 -27.61 14.92 38.82
C VAL A 398 -27.28 15.17 37.34
N VAL A 399 -26.70 14.22 36.64
CA VAL A 399 -26.49 14.31 35.19
C VAL A 399 -27.82 14.45 34.44
N ARG A 400 -28.86 13.70 34.83
CA ARG A 400 -30.22 13.89 34.27
C ARG A 400 -30.84 15.24 34.63
N GLN A 401 -30.61 15.73 35.84
CA GLN A 401 -31.06 17.07 36.25
C GLN A 401 -30.39 18.16 35.41
N ASN A 402 -29.07 18.05 35.19
CA ASN A 402 -28.32 18.94 34.30
C ASN A 402 -28.85 18.93 32.85
N ALA A 403 -29.12 17.75 32.30
CA ALA A 403 -29.66 17.63 30.95
C ALA A 403 -31.05 18.27 30.81
N ASN A 404 -31.88 18.17 31.85
CA ASN A 404 -33.24 18.72 31.89
C ASN A 404 -33.29 20.17 32.39
N ALA A 405 -32.14 20.81 32.68
CA ALA A 405 -32.11 22.21 33.13
C ALA A 405 -32.79 23.12 32.09
N THR A 406 -33.79 23.91 32.57
CA THR A 406 -34.57 24.82 31.74
C THR A 406 -33.71 25.95 31.17
N ASP A 407 -32.77 26.45 31.98
CA ASP A 407 -31.77 27.41 31.53
C ASP A 407 -30.45 26.71 31.25
N PRO A 408 -29.99 26.68 29.97
CA PRO A 408 -28.72 26.09 29.63
C PRO A 408 -27.51 26.73 30.31
N ALA A 409 -27.57 27.99 30.75
CA ALA A 409 -26.49 28.67 31.46
C ALA A 409 -26.11 27.97 32.78
N LEU A 410 -27.04 27.19 33.36
CA LEU A 410 -26.79 26.39 34.57
C LEU A 410 -25.95 25.14 34.32
N ARG A 411 -25.68 24.78 33.04
CA ARG A 411 -24.86 23.62 32.64
C ARG A 411 -23.37 23.91 32.71
N ASN A 412 -22.95 24.53 33.81
CA ASN A 412 -21.56 24.82 34.10
C ASN A 412 -21.08 24.04 35.32
N TRP A 413 -19.79 23.85 35.47
CA TRP A 413 -19.20 22.99 36.50
C TRP A 413 -19.43 23.50 37.93
N LYS A 414 -19.56 24.79 38.14
CA LYS A 414 -19.81 25.39 39.46
C LYS A 414 -21.22 25.05 39.94
N ASP A 415 -22.24 25.31 39.11
CA ASP A 415 -23.61 25.02 39.44
C ASP A 415 -23.86 23.51 39.53
N PHE A 416 -23.26 22.75 38.60
CA PHE A 416 -23.31 21.28 38.65
C PHE A 416 -22.73 20.71 39.93
N ALA A 417 -21.58 21.19 40.41
CA ALA A 417 -20.99 20.73 41.68
C ALA A 417 -21.88 21.04 42.86
N SER A 418 -22.59 22.17 42.86
CA SER A 418 -23.49 22.56 43.94
C SER A 418 -24.64 21.57 44.18
N LEU A 419 -25.07 20.85 43.15
CA LEU A 419 -26.12 19.83 43.24
C LEU A 419 -25.72 18.59 44.06
N PHE A 420 -24.44 18.44 44.38
CA PHE A 420 -23.91 17.31 45.16
C PHE A 420 -23.73 17.62 46.65
N VAL A 421 -23.97 18.85 47.11
CA VAL A 421 -23.83 19.24 48.51
C VAL A 421 -24.77 18.43 49.42
N SER A 422 -25.94 18.04 48.92
CA SER A 422 -26.95 17.26 49.66
C SER A 422 -26.73 15.73 49.60
N THR A 423 -25.61 15.26 49.04
CA THR A 423 -25.29 13.82 48.99
C THR A 423 -24.93 13.32 50.39
N ASP A 424 -25.52 12.19 50.81
CA ASP A 424 -25.24 11.58 52.12
C ASP A 424 -23.92 10.76 52.06
N ASP A 425 -22.81 11.48 51.90
CA ASP A 425 -21.46 10.93 51.81
C ASP A 425 -20.40 11.75 52.55
N GLY A 426 -20.86 12.65 53.44
CA GLY A 426 -19.98 13.57 54.17
C GLY A 426 -19.34 14.64 53.28
N GLY A 427 -19.91 14.89 52.08
CA GLY A 427 -19.44 15.90 51.15
C GLY A 427 -18.27 15.43 50.24
N ASP A 428 -17.96 14.14 50.24
CA ASP A 428 -16.82 13.58 49.49
C ASP A 428 -16.96 13.82 47.98
N LEU A 429 -18.12 13.53 47.41
CA LEU A 429 -18.36 13.69 45.98
C LEU A 429 -18.33 15.16 45.56
N HIS A 430 -18.89 16.05 46.37
CA HIS A 430 -18.80 17.49 46.14
C HIS A 430 -17.34 17.98 46.13
N GLN A 431 -16.52 17.55 47.11
CA GLN A 431 -15.10 17.91 47.18
C GLN A 431 -14.30 17.43 45.95
N ARG A 432 -14.61 16.25 45.45
CA ARG A 432 -13.96 15.73 44.22
C ARG A 432 -14.33 16.56 42.97
N LEU A 433 -15.58 17.06 42.91
CA LEU A 433 -16.06 17.91 41.82
C LEU A 433 -15.45 19.31 41.85
N LEU A 434 -15.20 19.86 43.06
CA LEU A 434 -14.55 21.17 43.21
C LEU A 434 -13.17 21.23 42.57
N GLU A 435 -12.46 20.10 42.40
CA GLU A 435 -11.19 20.06 41.69
C GLU A 435 -11.34 20.47 40.21
N TRP A 436 -12.55 20.36 39.63
CA TRP A 436 -12.86 20.61 38.21
C TRP A 436 -13.61 21.93 37.98
N THR A 437 -14.02 22.64 39.03
CA THR A 437 -14.61 23.98 38.92
C THR A 437 -13.52 25.03 38.62
N SER A 438 -13.91 26.25 38.25
CA SER A 438 -13.02 27.34 37.87
C SER A 438 -11.84 27.58 38.83
N ASP A 439 -12.08 27.38 40.12
CA ASP A 439 -11.08 27.62 41.16
C ASP A 439 -10.29 26.36 41.55
N GLY A 440 -10.65 25.22 40.95
CA GLY A 440 -10.04 23.92 41.21
C GLY A 440 -8.78 23.67 40.39
N ARG A 441 -7.98 22.68 40.81
CA ARG A 441 -6.72 22.30 40.15
C ARG A 441 -6.87 22.03 38.67
N TYR A 442 -7.97 21.40 38.26
CA TYR A 442 -8.27 21.02 36.88
C TYR A 442 -9.27 21.95 36.20
N GLY A 443 -9.58 23.10 36.82
CA GLY A 443 -10.59 24.04 36.37
C GLY A 443 -10.31 24.66 35.00
N TRP A 444 -9.05 24.73 34.62
CA TRP A 444 -8.63 25.19 33.29
C TRP A 444 -9.16 24.30 32.17
N ILE A 445 -9.45 23.01 32.44
CA ILE A 445 -9.93 22.07 31.42
C ILE A 445 -11.39 22.33 31.08
N PHE A 446 -12.27 22.33 32.11
CA PHE A 446 -13.73 22.42 31.89
C PHE A 446 -14.39 23.58 32.68
N GLY A 447 -13.80 23.95 33.79
CA GLY A 447 -14.45 24.78 34.78
C GLY A 447 -14.59 26.26 34.41
N GLN A 448 -13.83 26.74 33.45
CA GLN A 448 -13.85 28.13 32.99
C GLN A 448 -14.82 28.37 31.83
N SER A 449 -15.35 27.32 31.23
CA SER A 449 -16.25 27.41 30.07
C SER A 449 -17.71 27.29 30.54
N LEU A 450 -18.51 28.35 30.32
CA LEU A 450 -19.96 28.30 30.55
C LEU A 450 -20.63 27.49 29.43
N GLU A 451 -20.22 27.70 28.21
CA GLU A 451 -20.66 26.96 27.02
C GLU A 451 -19.51 26.13 26.46
N ASP A 452 -19.83 25.11 25.68
CA ASP A 452 -18.80 24.44 24.88
C ASP A 452 -18.51 25.28 23.64
N THR A 453 -17.44 26.05 23.70
CA THR A 453 -16.99 26.92 22.59
C THR A 453 -16.01 26.25 21.65
N PHE A 454 -15.68 24.98 21.92
CA PHE A 454 -14.75 24.21 21.12
C PHE A 454 -15.43 23.66 19.87
N SER A 455 -15.21 24.31 18.73
CA SER A 455 -15.86 23.95 17.46
C SER A 455 -15.15 22.78 16.78
N LEU A 456 -15.92 21.79 16.34
CA LEU A 456 -15.52 20.73 15.42
C LEU A 456 -16.08 20.95 14.02
N GLU A 457 -16.66 22.13 13.77
CA GLU A 457 -17.23 22.47 12.48
C GLU A 457 -16.14 22.61 11.41
N GLY A 458 -16.40 22.04 10.24
CA GLY A 458 -15.51 22.11 9.10
C GLY A 458 -15.13 20.75 8.55
N ASP A 459 -14.51 20.78 7.37
CA ASP A 459 -14.04 19.57 6.70
C ASP A 459 -12.70 19.06 7.25
N VAL A 460 -11.91 19.95 7.84
CA VAL A 460 -10.61 19.62 8.43
C VAL A 460 -10.49 20.35 9.77
N VAL A 461 -10.23 19.60 10.83
CA VAL A 461 -10.07 20.15 12.18
C VAL A 461 -8.85 19.51 12.84
N GLY A 462 -7.95 20.32 13.36
CA GLY A 462 -6.74 19.86 14.04
C GLY A 462 -6.65 20.33 15.49
N PHE A 463 -6.03 19.50 16.32
CA PHE A 463 -5.79 19.77 17.75
C PHE A 463 -4.33 19.52 18.09
N ASP A 464 -3.60 20.51 18.59
CA ASP A 464 -2.33 20.25 19.25
C ASP A 464 -2.56 19.77 20.68
N LEU A 465 -2.16 18.54 20.92
CA LEU A 465 -2.28 17.87 22.21
C LEU A 465 -0.97 17.85 23.01
N THR A 466 0.07 18.56 22.58
CA THR A 466 1.40 18.52 23.21
C THR A 466 1.33 18.77 24.70
N GLY A 467 0.63 19.84 25.11
CA GLY A 467 0.50 20.20 26.53
C GLY A 467 -0.25 19.15 27.35
N ILE A 468 -1.12 18.37 26.72
CA ILE A 468 -1.90 17.31 27.37
C ILE A 468 -1.10 16.00 27.41
N LEU A 469 -0.51 15.61 26.30
CA LEU A 469 0.25 14.35 26.19
C LEU A 469 1.56 14.37 26.99
N ASP A 470 2.15 15.53 27.18
CA ASP A 470 3.38 15.70 28.00
C ASP A 470 3.05 16.03 29.48
N SER A 471 1.75 16.16 29.86
CA SER A 471 1.36 16.36 31.27
C SER A 471 1.71 15.11 32.09
N GLU A 472 2.24 15.32 33.31
CA GLU A 472 2.45 14.26 34.28
C GLU A 472 1.13 13.75 34.89
N SER A 473 0.05 14.52 34.77
CA SER A 473 -1.27 14.19 35.33
C SER A 473 -2.02 13.23 34.41
N GLU A 474 -2.13 11.97 34.82
CA GLU A 474 -2.94 10.97 34.15
C GLU A 474 -4.42 11.38 34.07
N LYS A 475 -4.94 12.05 35.10
CA LYS A 475 -6.30 12.56 35.12
C LYS A 475 -6.58 13.61 34.05
N GLU A 476 -5.63 14.53 33.83
CA GLU A 476 -5.74 15.55 32.78
C GLU A 476 -5.77 14.90 31.40
N ARG A 477 -4.81 13.99 31.13
CA ARG A 477 -4.77 13.25 29.86
C ARG A 477 -6.07 12.49 29.62
N MET A 478 -6.54 11.74 30.62
CA MET A 478 -7.78 10.97 30.51
C MET A 478 -8.97 11.87 30.24
N ALA A 479 -9.12 12.97 31.00
CA ALA A 479 -10.27 13.87 30.89
C ALA A 479 -10.36 14.50 29.49
N VAL A 480 -9.27 15.07 29.00
CA VAL A 480 -9.25 15.77 27.70
C VAL A 480 -9.39 14.79 26.55
N LEU A 481 -8.57 13.74 26.51
CA LEU A 481 -8.57 12.79 25.39
C LEU A 481 -9.91 12.06 25.26
N SER A 482 -10.47 11.59 26.39
CA SER A 482 -11.75 10.87 26.36
C SER A 482 -12.91 11.74 25.87
N TYR A 483 -12.93 13.01 26.26
CA TYR A 483 -13.97 13.92 25.82
C TYR A 483 -13.79 14.36 24.36
N LEU A 484 -12.58 14.69 23.91
CA LEU A 484 -12.32 15.01 22.50
C LEU A 484 -12.69 13.84 21.58
N PHE A 485 -12.32 12.61 21.96
CA PHE A 485 -12.75 11.43 21.21
C PHE A 485 -14.26 11.28 21.18
N ARG A 486 -14.93 11.53 22.31
CA ARG A 486 -16.39 11.51 22.38
C ARG A 486 -17.02 12.51 21.43
N ARG A 487 -16.49 13.73 21.36
CA ARG A 487 -16.95 14.75 20.42
C ARG A 487 -16.79 14.27 18.97
N VAL A 488 -15.64 13.70 18.63
CA VAL A 488 -15.41 13.14 17.28
C VAL A 488 -16.32 11.94 17.00
N GLU A 489 -16.57 11.05 17.99
CA GLU A 489 -17.55 9.96 17.85
C GLU A 489 -18.94 10.47 17.47
N ARG A 490 -19.37 11.58 18.04
CA ARG A 490 -20.65 12.22 17.71
C ARG A 490 -20.67 12.74 16.27
N GLU A 491 -19.59 13.40 15.87
CA GLU A 491 -19.48 13.98 14.51
C GLU A 491 -19.51 12.91 13.41
N ILE A 492 -18.96 11.72 13.64
CA ILE A 492 -18.90 10.65 12.62
C ILE A 492 -20.19 9.81 12.53
N GLU A 493 -21.21 10.07 13.32
CA GLU A 493 -22.51 9.36 13.27
C GLU A 493 -23.23 9.58 11.92
N ASP A 494 -22.89 10.64 11.19
CA ASP A 494 -23.40 10.93 9.83
C ASP A 494 -22.87 9.98 8.75
N ARG A 495 -21.89 9.12 9.08
CA ARG A 495 -21.22 8.16 8.18
C ARG A 495 -20.57 8.77 6.94
N ARG A 496 -20.28 10.04 6.97
CA ARG A 496 -19.47 10.68 5.93
C ARG A 496 -18.07 10.06 5.95
N PRO A 497 -17.43 9.83 4.77
CA PRO A 497 -16.02 9.45 4.75
C PRO A 497 -15.20 10.31 5.69
N THR A 498 -14.53 9.71 6.67
CA THR A 498 -13.79 10.46 7.68
C THR A 498 -12.43 9.82 7.93
N ILE A 499 -11.41 10.66 8.08
CA ILE A 499 -10.07 10.25 8.51
C ILE A 499 -9.79 10.87 9.88
N ILE A 500 -9.30 10.06 10.80
CA ILE A 500 -8.77 10.52 12.08
C ILE A 500 -7.29 10.22 12.12
N VAL A 501 -6.48 11.26 12.07
CA VAL A 501 -5.03 11.17 12.17
C VAL A 501 -4.63 11.32 13.63
N ILE A 502 -3.80 10.39 14.11
CA ILE A 502 -3.27 10.40 15.49
C ILE A 502 -1.75 10.38 15.40
N ASP A 503 -1.13 11.53 15.65
CA ASP A 503 0.33 11.62 15.70
C ASP A 503 0.85 11.14 17.07
N GLU A 504 2.00 10.48 17.06
CA GLU A 504 2.61 9.84 18.24
C GLU A 504 1.60 8.99 19.03
N ALA A 505 0.85 8.14 18.32
CA ALA A 505 -0.28 7.35 18.83
C ALA A 505 0.08 6.57 20.13
N TRP A 506 1.32 6.14 20.30
CA TRP A 506 1.78 5.44 21.48
C TRP A 506 1.66 6.26 22.77
N LYS A 507 1.83 7.62 22.71
CA LYS A 507 1.67 8.48 23.87
C LYS A 507 0.22 8.52 24.38
N ALA A 508 -0.73 8.53 23.45
CA ALA A 508 -2.14 8.44 23.81
C ALA A 508 -2.48 7.05 24.38
N LEU A 509 -1.89 5.99 23.82
CA LEU A 509 -2.09 4.59 24.22
C LEU A 509 -1.43 4.24 25.57
N ASP A 510 -0.53 5.05 26.09
CA ASP A 510 0.06 4.87 27.41
C ASP A 510 -0.99 5.03 28.52
N ASN A 511 -2.09 5.73 28.27
CA ASN A 511 -3.25 5.79 29.17
C ASN A 511 -4.18 4.58 28.97
N ALA A 512 -4.33 3.74 29.99
CA ALA A 512 -5.08 2.48 29.89
C ALA A 512 -6.56 2.65 29.50
N TYR A 513 -7.23 3.67 30.03
CA TYR A 513 -8.63 3.97 29.69
C TYR A 513 -8.79 4.35 28.21
N PHE A 514 -7.89 5.22 27.74
CA PHE A 514 -7.90 5.64 26.34
C PHE A 514 -7.54 4.50 25.39
N ALA A 515 -6.54 3.69 25.74
CA ALA A 515 -6.11 2.55 24.95
C ALA A 515 -7.23 1.52 24.75
N GLU A 516 -7.98 1.19 25.80
CA GLU A 516 -9.13 0.28 25.72
C GLU A 516 -10.24 0.89 24.84
N ARG A 517 -10.54 2.17 25.04
CA ARG A 517 -11.58 2.86 24.27
C ARG A 517 -11.21 2.97 22.79
N LEU A 518 -9.96 3.32 22.47
CA LEU A 518 -9.48 3.38 21.09
C LEU A 518 -9.52 1.99 20.43
N SER A 519 -9.12 0.94 21.14
CA SER A 519 -9.18 -0.44 20.64
C SER A 519 -10.61 -0.85 20.28
N ASN A 520 -11.57 -0.59 21.16
CA ASN A 520 -12.99 -0.86 20.93
C ASN A 520 -13.55 -0.01 19.79
N TRP A 521 -13.11 1.24 19.71
CA TRP A 521 -13.54 2.16 18.66
C TRP A 521 -13.02 1.75 17.29
N LEU A 522 -11.77 1.29 17.15
CA LEU A 522 -11.23 0.80 15.88
C LEU A 522 -12.09 -0.31 15.27
N VAL A 523 -12.65 -1.20 16.10
CA VAL A 523 -13.55 -2.25 15.64
C VAL A 523 -14.88 -1.70 15.10
N THR A 524 -15.38 -0.60 15.66
CA THR A 524 -16.70 -0.03 15.32
C THR A 524 -16.62 1.09 14.28
N ALA A 525 -15.50 1.81 14.20
CA ALA A 525 -15.32 2.99 13.34
C ALA A 525 -15.54 2.69 11.84
N ARG A 526 -15.21 1.47 11.39
CA ARG A 526 -15.50 1.05 10.01
C ARG A 526 -16.98 1.20 9.66
N LYS A 527 -17.89 0.90 10.59
CA LYS A 527 -19.35 1.02 10.40
C LYS A 527 -19.79 2.48 10.27
N GLN A 528 -18.97 3.40 10.76
CA GLN A 528 -19.14 4.84 10.62
C GLN A 528 -18.37 5.41 9.42
N ASN A 529 -17.92 4.55 8.49
CA ASN A 529 -17.15 4.95 7.31
C ASN A 529 -15.88 5.76 7.65
N THR A 530 -15.25 5.42 8.77
CA THR A 530 -14.13 6.15 9.36
C THR A 530 -12.86 5.34 9.37
N VAL A 531 -11.76 5.98 8.98
CA VAL A 531 -10.41 5.44 8.95
C VAL A 531 -9.56 6.13 10.01
N ALA A 532 -8.88 5.35 10.85
CA ALA A 532 -7.83 5.86 11.73
C ALA A 532 -6.46 5.73 11.04
N VAL A 533 -5.71 6.83 10.99
CA VAL A 533 -4.32 6.86 10.54
C VAL A 533 -3.44 7.15 11.75
N MET A 534 -2.77 6.13 12.23
CA MET A 534 -1.91 6.21 13.42
C MET A 534 -0.46 6.32 13.01
N MET A 535 0.25 7.28 13.59
CA MET A 535 1.68 7.46 13.35
C MET A 535 2.49 7.10 14.58
N THR A 536 3.61 6.40 14.38
CA THR A 536 4.57 6.07 15.44
C THR A 536 5.99 6.03 14.90
N GLN A 537 6.96 6.15 15.80
CA GLN A 537 8.37 6.11 15.39
C GLN A 537 8.92 4.70 15.33
N TYR A 538 8.53 3.83 16.26
CA TYR A 538 9.06 2.47 16.40
C TYR A 538 7.96 1.48 16.80
N ALA A 539 8.03 0.27 16.27
CA ALA A 539 7.11 -0.82 16.65
C ALA A 539 7.22 -1.16 18.15
N SER A 540 8.42 -1.10 18.71
CA SER A 540 8.67 -1.33 20.13
C SER A 540 7.95 -0.36 21.08
N GLN A 541 7.56 0.82 20.61
CA GLN A 541 6.74 1.74 21.39
C GLN A 541 5.31 1.23 21.56
N LEU A 542 4.74 0.64 20.50
CA LEU A 542 3.42 -0.01 20.56
C LEU A 542 3.47 -1.29 21.38
N GLU A 543 4.53 -2.08 21.26
CA GLU A 543 4.71 -3.33 22.01
C GLU A 543 4.67 -3.12 23.53
N ARG A 544 5.19 -1.99 24.01
CA ARG A 544 5.18 -1.64 25.44
C ARG A 544 3.77 -1.29 25.96
N THR A 545 2.85 -0.94 25.09
CA THR A 545 1.49 -0.60 25.47
C THR A 545 0.65 -1.87 25.64
N ARG A 546 -0.28 -1.86 26.60
CA ARG A 546 -1.13 -3.02 26.90
C ARG A 546 -1.97 -3.50 25.71
N THR A 547 -2.36 -2.59 24.84
CA THR A 547 -3.25 -2.84 23.69
C THR A 547 -2.53 -2.79 22.35
N GLY A 548 -1.22 -2.57 22.33
CA GLY A 548 -0.48 -2.35 21.08
C GLY A 548 -0.58 -3.50 20.09
N LYS A 549 -0.54 -4.75 20.58
CA LYS A 549 -0.73 -5.92 19.72
C LYS A 549 -2.12 -5.94 19.08
N THR A 550 -3.17 -5.73 19.87
CA THR A 550 -4.56 -5.66 19.38
C THR A 550 -4.74 -4.55 18.34
N ILE A 551 -4.07 -3.41 18.54
CA ILE A 551 -4.13 -2.29 17.61
C ILE A 551 -3.44 -2.65 16.29
N VAL A 552 -2.25 -3.25 16.32
CA VAL A 552 -1.56 -3.69 15.11
C VAL A 552 -2.39 -4.73 14.33
N GLU A 553 -3.05 -5.66 15.03
CA GLU A 553 -3.95 -6.65 14.43
C GLU A 553 -5.22 -6.01 13.84
N ALA A 554 -5.69 -4.89 14.38
CA ALA A 554 -6.86 -4.16 13.89
C ALA A 554 -6.57 -3.27 12.67
N VAL A 555 -5.30 -3.09 12.31
CA VAL A 555 -4.85 -2.18 11.25
C VAL A 555 -4.43 -2.97 10.01
N PRO A 556 -5.29 -3.06 8.99
CA PRO A 556 -5.00 -3.85 7.79
C PRO A 556 -3.91 -3.24 6.91
N THR A 557 -3.74 -1.92 6.91
CA THR A 557 -2.76 -1.23 6.07
C THR A 557 -1.59 -0.69 6.90
N GLN A 558 -0.37 -1.04 6.51
CA GLN A 558 0.86 -0.56 7.14
C GLN A 558 1.71 0.15 6.11
N ILE A 559 2.18 1.35 6.42
CA ILE A 559 3.12 2.14 5.60
C ILE A 559 4.41 2.28 6.42
N LEU A 560 5.44 1.58 6.02
CA LEU A 560 6.69 1.49 6.75
C LEU A 560 7.80 2.23 5.99
N LEU A 561 8.42 3.19 6.66
CA LEU A 561 9.50 3.98 6.08
C LEU A 561 10.85 3.40 6.49
N PRO A 562 11.84 3.33 5.58
CA PRO A 562 13.14 2.76 5.84
C PRO A 562 13.86 3.36 7.05
N ASN A 563 14.54 2.50 7.80
CA ASN A 563 15.33 2.87 8.97
C ASN A 563 16.57 1.98 9.12
N ILE A 564 17.67 2.39 8.53
CA ILE A 564 18.98 1.69 8.57
C ILE A 564 19.60 1.59 9.98
N ARG A 565 19.02 2.25 10.98
CA ARG A 565 19.49 2.19 12.38
C ARG A 565 18.68 1.20 13.22
N ALA A 566 17.63 0.62 12.66
CA ALA A 566 16.81 -0.36 13.34
C ALA A 566 17.40 -1.77 13.17
N HIS A 567 16.97 -2.69 14.04
CA HIS A 567 17.27 -4.10 13.95
C HIS A 567 16.00 -4.87 13.58
N ALA A 568 16.15 -6.08 13.04
CA ALA A 568 15.01 -6.94 12.70
C ALA A 568 14.09 -7.20 13.91
N SER A 569 14.68 -7.28 15.12
CA SER A 569 13.93 -7.42 16.38
C SER A 569 12.97 -6.28 16.66
N ASP A 570 13.25 -5.06 16.17
CA ASP A 570 12.39 -3.89 16.39
C ASP A 570 11.06 -3.99 15.63
N TYR A 571 11.00 -4.87 14.64
CA TYR A 571 9.80 -5.13 13.82
C TYR A 571 9.14 -6.48 14.12
N ALA A 572 9.58 -7.21 15.17
CA ALA A 572 9.13 -8.57 15.45
C ALA A 572 7.59 -8.69 15.52
N MET A 573 6.91 -7.71 16.14
CA MET A 573 5.46 -7.72 16.27
C MET A 573 4.69 -7.56 14.95
N LEU A 574 5.36 -7.10 13.88
CA LEU A 574 4.75 -6.91 12.56
C LEU A 574 4.83 -8.17 11.69
N ASN A 575 5.59 -9.19 12.09
CA ASN A 575 5.79 -10.44 11.35
C ASN A 575 6.16 -10.19 9.88
N LEU A 576 7.20 -9.38 9.65
CA LEU A 576 7.69 -9.04 8.31
C LEU A 576 8.46 -10.21 7.69
N PHE A 577 8.33 -10.36 6.37
CA PHE A 577 9.16 -11.28 5.60
C PHE A 577 10.59 -10.75 5.47
N GLU A 578 11.54 -11.63 5.17
CA GLU A 578 12.96 -11.28 5.02
C GLU A 578 13.18 -10.16 3.99
N LYS A 579 12.53 -10.23 2.84
CA LYS A 579 12.60 -9.19 1.80
C LYS A 579 12.01 -7.85 2.24
N GLU A 580 10.95 -7.85 3.03
CA GLU A 580 10.36 -6.64 3.59
C GLU A 580 11.31 -5.98 4.61
N LEU A 581 11.95 -6.81 5.44
CA LEU A 581 12.99 -6.35 6.37
C LEU A 581 14.20 -5.79 5.62
N ASP A 582 14.63 -6.42 4.54
CA ASP A 582 15.73 -5.94 3.71
C ASP A 582 15.48 -4.53 3.18
N VAL A 583 14.28 -4.26 2.65
CA VAL A 583 13.87 -2.92 2.21
C VAL A 583 13.97 -1.90 3.35
N LEU A 584 13.54 -2.26 4.56
CA LEU A 584 13.50 -1.33 5.68
C LEU A 584 14.89 -1.07 6.29
N LEU A 585 15.75 -2.07 6.33
CA LEU A 585 17.04 -2.02 7.02
C LEU A 585 18.19 -1.60 6.11
N ASN A 586 18.12 -1.90 4.81
CA ASN A 586 19.22 -1.72 3.86
C ASN A 586 18.99 -0.59 2.85
N THR A 587 17.77 -0.03 2.80
CA THR A 587 17.52 1.14 1.95
C THR A 587 18.16 2.40 2.53
N GLY A 588 18.93 3.10 1.72
CA GLY A 588 19.69 4.29 2.13
C GLY A 588 18.81 5.39 2.76
N SER A 589 19.35 6.11 3.72
CA SER A 589 18.62 7.13 4.50
C SER A 589 18.07 8.31 3.67
N ASN A 590 18.60 8.53 2.48
CA ASN A 590 18.15 9.58 1.55
C ASN A 590 17.07 9.07 0.58
N SER A 591 16.81 7.79 0.57
CA SER A 591 15.71 7.21 -0.19
C SER A 591 14.37 7.70 0.35
N ARG A 592 13.43 7.95 -0.55
CA ARG A 592 12.03 8.28 -0.23
C ARG A 592 11.11 7.07 -0.41
N LEU A 593 11.68 5.87 -0.48
CA LEU A 593 10.90 4.65 -0.59
C LEU A 593 10.06 4.42 0.67
N ALA A 594 8.90 3.82 0.47
CA ALA A 594 8.02 3.36 1.53
C ALA A 594 7.52 1.96 1.20
N LEU A 595 7.50 1.08 2.17
CA LEU A 595 6.88 -0.24 2.06
C LEU A 595 5.41 -0.11 2.48
N ILE A 596 4.48 -0.32 1.54
CA ILE A 596 3.05 -0.41 1.83
C ILE A 596 2.68 -1.88 1.88
N ARG A 597 2.07 -2.30 2.98
CA ARG A 597 1.66 -3.68 3.23
C ARG A 597 0.19 -3.74 3.60
N ASP A 598 -0.53 -4.69 3.03
CA ASP A 598 -1.89 -5.07 3.38
C ASP A 598 -2.05 -6.61 3.32
N ASP A 599 -3.25 -7.15 3.59
CA ASP A 599 -3.50 -8.60 3.58
C ASP A 599 -3.30 -9.26 2.20
N ARG A 600 -3.20 -8.49 1.13
CA ARG A 600 -2.93 -8.98 -0.24
C ARG A 600 -1.45 -9.13 -0.54
N GLY A 601 -0.60 -8.51 0.26
CA GLY A 601 0.84 -8.50 0.11
C GLY A 601 1.46 -7.14 0.35
N SER A 602 2.69 -6.96 -0.14
CA SER A 602 3.45 -5.73 0.03
C SER A 602 3.91 -5.17 -1.30
N VAL A 603 4.11 -3.86 -1.34
CA VAL A 603 4.66 -3.12 -2.48
C VAL A 603 5.59 -2.03 -1.98
N VAL A 604 6.70 -1.86 -2.66
CA VAL A 604 7.59 -0.71 -2.46
C VAL A 604 7.11 0.41 -3.37
N VAL A 605 6.92 1.60 -2.80
CA VAL A 605 6.54 2.79 -3.56
C VAL A 605 7.56 3.90 -3.34
N ASP A 606 7.70 4.76 -4.32
CA ASP A 606 8.46 6.00 -4.18
C ASP A 606 7.54 7.08 -3.61
N ALA A 607 7.80 7.48 -2.38
CA ALA A 607 7.11 8.56 -1.67
C ALA A 607 7.86 9.90 -1.82
N ASP A 608 8.66 10.08 -2.87
CA ASP A 608 9.27 11.37 -3.16
C ASP A 608 8.21 12.38 -3.62
N LEU A 609 7.96 13.35 -2.75
CA LEU A 609 7.02 14.43 -2.98
C LEU A 609 7.72 15.73 -3.42
N SER A 610 8.99 15.68 -3.82
CA SER A 610 9.80 16.84 -4.22
C SER A 610 9.17 17.64 -5.39
N ALA A 611 8.42 16.96 -6.26
CA ALA A 611 7.65 17.57 -7.35
C ALA A 611 6.59 18.59 -6.88
N LEU A 612 6.19 18.57 -5.59
CA LEU A 612 5.31 19.59 -5.01
C LEU A 612 6.02 20.95 -4.83
N GLY A 613 7.35 20.99 -5.04
CA GLY A 613 8.12 22.23 -4.91
C GLY A 613 7.95 22.89 -3.54
N PRO A 614 7.70 24.21 -3.48
CA PRO A 614 7.54 24.94 -2.22
C PRO A 614 6.37 24.41 -1.35
N ASN A 615 5.32 23.85 -1.94
CA ASN A 615 4.19 23.28 -1.19
C ASN A 615 4.61 22.09 -0.31
N LEU A 616 5.69 21.40 -0.65
CA LEU A 616 6.26 20.36 0.21
C LEU A 616 6.68 20.91 1.57
N THR A 617 7.19 22.13 1.62
CA THR A 617 7.58 22.80 2.86
C THR A 617 6.37 23.08 3.76
N ILE A 618 5.23 23.43 3.18
CA ILE A 618 3.96 23.62 3.91
C ILE A 618 3.48 22.33 4.53
N LEU A 619 3.61 21.20 3.82
CA LEU A 619 3.28 19.88 4.36
C LEU A 619 4.31 19.37 5.38
N GLY A 620 5.52 19.93 5.36
CA GLY A 620 6.70 19.43 6.12
C GLY A 620 6.84 19.91 7.56
N GLY A 621 5.93 20.77 8.04
CA GLY A 621 5.92 21.23 9.41
C GLY A 621 6.23 22.73 9.59
N MET A 622 6.06 23.20 10.83
CA MET A 622 5.94 24.62 11.17
C MET A 622 7.23 25.45 10.89
N GLU A 623 8.39 25.00 11.36
CA GLU A 623 9.60 25.84 11.32
C GLU A 623 10.01 26.27 9.90
N LYS A 624 10.07 25.31 8.97
CA LYS A 624 10.44 25.60 7.57
C LYS A 624 9.32 26.29 6.81
N GLY A 625 8.08 25.93 7.12
CA GLY A 625 6.90 26.52 6.52
C GLY A 625 6.73 27.97 6.93
N GLU A 626 6.86 28.31 8.21
CA GLU A 626 6.79 29.69 8.72
C GLU A 626 7.88 30.57 8.13
N ALA A 627 9.10 30.03 7.96
CA ALA A 627 10.19 30.75 7.28
C ALA A 627 9.85 31.05 5.80
N LEU A 628 9.05 30.22 5.15
CA LEU A 628 8.64 30.40 3.75
C LEU A 628 7.48 31.40 3.60
N VAL A 629 6.45 31.27 4.44
CA VAL A 629 5.18 32.01 4.25
C VAL A 629 4.99 33.18 5.21
N GLY A 630 5.85 33.33 6.23
CA GLY A 630 5.79 34.35 7.28
C GLY A 630 5.01 33.90 8.52
N ALA A 631 5.31 34.53 9.67
CA ALA A 631 4.72 34.20 10.97
C ALA A 631 3.21 34.50 11.07
N ASP A 632 2.72 35.36 10.17
CA ASP A 632 1.32 35.79 10.06
C ASP A 632 0.41 34.80 9.27
N TYR A 633 0.93 33.62 8.92
CA TYR A 633 0.18 32.63 8.13
C TYR A 633 -1.15 32.21 8.78
N ARG A 634 -1.25 32.29 10.12
CA ARG A 634 -2.47 31.96 10.87
C ARG A 634 -3.62 32.90 10.57
N ASP A 635 -3.32 34.13 10.18
CA ASP A 635 -4.29 35.18 9.87
C ASP A 635 -4.61 35.28 8.37
N ARG A 636 -3.91 34.49 7.53
CA ARG A 636 -4.06 34.49 6.07
C ARG A 636 -4.59 33.14 5.58
N PRO A 637 -5.85 33.05 5.18
CA PRO A 637 -6.43 31.76 4.73
C PRO A 637 -5.78 31.19 3.45
N ASP A 638 -5.18 32.06 2.62
CA ASP A 638 -4.57 31.71 1.34
C ASP A 638 -3.04 31.66 1.36
N PHE A 639 -2.41 31.57 2.53
CA PHE A 639 -0.95 31.61 2.69
C PHE A 639 -0.21 30.53 1.89
N TRP A 640 -0.88 29.44 1.57
CA TRP A 640 -0.35 28.29 0.83
C TRP A 640 -0.30 28.52 -0.69
N ARG A 641 -0.99 29.54 -1.20
CA ARG A 641 -0.91 29.95 -2.60
C ARG A 641 0.36 30.78 -2.80
N LEU A 642 1.46 30.09 -3.02
CA LEU A 642 2.73 30.72 -3.31
C LEU A 642 2.69 31.27 -4.74
N THR A 643 2.77 32.59 -4.89
CA THR A 643 2.78 33.30 -6.18
C THR A 643 4.17 33.21 -6.84
#